data_5ae68b8960281523786bca6940d97f48
#
_entry.id   5ae68b8960281523786bca6940d97f48
#
_cell.length_a   1.000
_cell.length_b   1.000
_cell.length_c   1.000
_cell.angle_alpha   90.00
_cell.angle_beta   90.00
_cell.angle_gamma   90.00
#
_symmetry.space_group_name_H-M   'P 1'
#
loop_
_entity.id
_entity.type
_entity.pdbx_description
1 polymer ?
#
loop_
_entity_poly.entity_id
_entity_poly.type
_entity_poly.pdbx_seq_one_letter_code
_entity_poly.pdbx_strand_id
1 'polypeptide(L)'
;MNKIIKKQQLSEKVFRLEVEAPLIARSRRAGHFVIVRTGEKGERIPLTIADSNLKTGTITLVVQTVGQSTTKLCALSEGDIITDVVGPLGQATHIEKFGTVVCAGGGVGIAPMLPIIKALKQAGNRVVSVLAGRTKELIILEDEVRQFSDDVIIMTDDGSYGDKGVVTVGIEKVILREKVDKCFAIGPGIMMKFCCLLTKKYDIPTDVSLNTIMVDGTGMCGACRVTVGGKTKFVCVDGPEFDGHQVDWDGMFKRMTAFKAEESQQPTTGSQQLTAKQRVAIPRVRMPELAPAYRATTRTEEVNIGLTPAMAMREAQRCLSCKKPTCVEGCPVNIDIPGFIKQIEQGEFLEAAKVIKRTSLLPAVCGRVCPQEKQCESRCIHLKMGKEPVAIGYLERFAADYSNSCQEQSNVPSTPLELPLNSPSTPLPKVAVVGSGPAGLSFAGDMAKLGYQVTVFEALHEIGGVLKYGIPEFRLPNRIVDIEIDGLRRLGVTFVTDCVVGKTISIRELEEDDFKGIFVATGAGLPNFMNIPGENSNGVMSSNEYLTRINLMDASNPESDTPIMSARNVMVVGGGNTAMDSCRTAKRLGAENVFIAYRRSEAEMPARIEEVKHAKEEGIEFLTLHNPIEYIADENGKVCQVRLQQMELGEPDESGRRSPVPIDGAIITRDIDMAIVAVGVSPNPIVPKSVEGLALGRKNTIAVNDHMQSNIPTIFAGGDIVRGGATVILAMGDGRRAASAMHEWLNTQTAK
;
A
#
# COMPACT_ATOMS: atom_id res chain seq x y z
N MET A 1 -26.75 -12.99 10.82
CA MET A 1 -27.40 -11.69 10.59
C MET A 1 -27.09 -11.21 9.18
N ASN A 2 -27.83 -10.25 8.66
CA ASN A 2 -27.72 -9.69 7.28
C ASN A 2 -28.10 -10.65 6.16
N LYS A 3 -28.90 -11.69 6.45
CA LYS A 3 -29.41 -12.63 5.45
C LYS A 3 -30.54 -12.00 4.65
N ILE A 4 -30.54 -12.18 3.33
CA ILE A 4 -31.64 -11.79 2.46
C ILE A 4 -32.77 -12.81 2.66
N ILE A 5 -33.86 -12.36 3.24
CA ILE A 5 -35.04 -13.22 3.53
C ILE A 5 -35.98 -13.29 2.34
N LYS A 6 -36.09 -12.17 1.60
CA LYS A 6 -36.96 -12.08 0.42
C LYS A 6 -36.35 -11.13 -0.60
N LYS A 7 -36.46 -11.47 -1.89
CA LYS A 7 -36.04 -10.63 -3.00
C LYS A 7 -37.18 -10.54 -4.02
N GLN A 8 -37.52 -9.31 -4.42
CA GLN A 8 -38.51 -9.03 -5.43
C GLN A 8 -37.98 -8.07 -6.46
N GLN A 9 -38.17 -8.37 -7.73
CA GLN A 9 -37.88 -7.44 -8.82
C GLN A 9 -39.07 -6.52 -9.03
N LEU A 10 -38.86 -5.20 -8.88
CA LEU A 10 -39.91 -4.18 -9.06
C LEU A 10 -39.91 -3.63 -10.50
N SER A 11 -38.74 -3.56 -11.15
CA SER A 11 -38.58 -3.24 -12.55
C SER A 11 -37.32 -3.91 -13.12
N GLU A 12 -37.00 -3.74 -14.41
CA GLU A 12 -35.83 -4.36 -15.04
C GLU A 12 -34.53 -4.16 -14.23
N LYS A 13 -34.37 -3.00 -13.59
CA LYS A 13 -33.15 -2.60 -12.87
C LYS A 13 -33.37 -2.25 -11.40
N VAL A 14 -34.56 -2.50 -10.83
CA VAL A 14 -34.89 -2.14 -9.44
C VAL A 14 -35.35 -3.37 -8.67
N PHE A 15 -34.71 -3.61 -7.54
CA PHE A 15 -34.97 -4.77 -6.68
C PHE A 15 -35.31 -4.32 -5.25
N ARG A 16 -36.28 -5.00 -4.64
CA ARG A 16 -36.65 -4.90 -3.21
C ARG A 16 -36.04 -6.09 -2.50
N LEU A 17 -35.27 -5.81 -1.45
CA LEU A 17 -34.62 -6.81 -0.60
C LEU A 17 -35.14 -6.67 0.83
N GLU A 18 -35.63 -7.76 1.42
CA GLU A 18 -35.92 -7.85 2.85
C GLU A 18 -34.72 -8.52 3.52
N VAL A 19 -34.06 -7.80 4.43
CA VAL A 19 -32.79 -8.22 5.04
C VAL A 19 -32.98 -8.37 6.55
N GLU A 20 -32.50 -9.48 7.10
CA GLU A 20 -32.51 -9.75 8.54
C GLU A 20 -31.56 -8.79 9.27
N ALA A 21 -32.11 -7.85 10.03
CA ALA A 21 -31.36 -6.85 10.78
C ALA A 21 -32.17 -6.39 12.00
N PRO A 22 -32.40 -7.24 13.02
CA PRO A 22 -33.38 -6.99 14.09
C PRO A 22 -33.09 -5.75 14.93
N LEU A 23 -31.82 -5.43 15.19
CA LEU A 23 -31.44 -4.22 15.94
C LEU A 23 -31.80 -2.96 15.15
N ILE A 24 -31.50 -2.97 13.84
CA ILE A 24 -31.80 -1.86 12.94
C ILE A 24 -33.32 -1.70 12.78
N ALA A 25 -34.03 -2.80 12.56
CA ALA A 25 -35.48 -2.81 12.40
C ALA A 25 -36.21 -2.17 13.60
N ARG A 26 -35.72 -2.41 14.82
CA ARG A 26 -36.28 -1.86 16.07
C ARG A 26 -35.98 -0.37 16.27
N SER A 27 -34.84 0.10 15.80
CA SER A 27 -34.34 1.46 16.10
C SER A 27 -34.57 2.46 14.96
N ARG A 28 -34.94 1.99 13.76
CA ARG A 28 -35.07 2.85 12.60
C ARG A 28 -36.29 3.77 12.69
N ARG A 29 -36.20 4.95 12.08
CA ARG A 29 -37.32 5.89 11.83
C ARG A 29 -37.30 6.30 10.36
N ALA A 30 -38.34 7.04 9.90
CA ALA A 30 -38.33 7.63 8.56
C ALA A 30 -37.09 8.50 8.35
N GLY A 31 -36.49 8.49 7.15
CA GLY A 31 -35.29 9.22 6.82
C GLY A 31 -33.98 8.49 7.14
N HIS A 32 -33.99 7.48 8.01
CA HIS A 32 -32.76 6.71 8.29
C HIS A 32 -32.32 5.84 7.12
N PHE A 33 -31.00 5.63 7.01
CA PHE A 33 -30.38 4.79 6.01
C PHE A 33 -29.41 3.78 6.65
N VAL A 34 -28.88 2.88 5.87
CA VAL A 34 -27.79 1.95 6.23
C VAL A 34 -26.64 2.10 5.24
N ILE A 35 -25.43 1.78 5.70
CA ILE A 35 -24.31 1.49 4.81
C ILE A 35 -24.26 -0.02 4.60
N VAL A 36 -24.24 -0.46 3.34
CA VAL A 36 -24.10 -1.87 2.98
C VAL A 36 -22.80 -2.12 2.24
N ARG A 37 -22.24 -3.33 2.40
CA ARG A 37 -21.05 -3.79 1.67
C ARG A 37 -21.26 -5.25 1.26
N THR A 38 -20.95 -5.57 -0.01
CA THR A 38 -21.01 -6.94 -0.56
C THR A 38 -19.61 -7.47 -0.84
N GLY A 39 -19.23 -8.55 -0.15
CA GLY A 39 -17.89 -9.13 -0.22
C GLY A 39 -16.86 -8.33 0.57
N GLU A 40 -15.73 -8.98 0.88
CA GLU A 40 -14.66 -8.37 1.70
C GLU A 40 -14.05 -7.11 1.07
N LYS A 41 -13.98 -7.07 -0.25
CA LYS A 41 -13.45 -5.94 -1.04
C LYS A 41 -14.56 -5.02 -1.60
N GLY A 42 -15.79 -5.19 -1.13
CA GLY A 42 -16.93 -4.41 -1.59
C GLY A 42 -16.83 -2.95 -1.16
N GLU A 43 -17.29 -2.06 -2.03
CA GLU A 43 -17.50 -0.66 -1.69
C GLU A 43 -18.61 -0.53 -0.65
N ARG A 44 -18.49 0.47 0.21
CA ARG A 44 -19.53 0.83 1.19
C ARG A 44 -20.47 1.84 0.54
N ILE A 45 -21.73 1.45 0.39
CA ILE A 45 -22.74 2.29 -0.25
C ILE A 45 -23.91 2.61 0.69
N PRO A 46 -24.42 3.86 0.71
CA PRO A 46 -25.60 4.22 1.50
C PRO A 46 -26.88 3.77 0.81
N LEU A 47 -27.79 3.16 1.56
CA LEU A 47 -29.14 2.80 1.10
C LEU A 47 -30.17 3.19 2.16
N THR A 48 -31.20 3.93 1.75
CA THR A 48 -32.27 4.31 2.65
C THR A 48 -33.14 3.10 3.03
N ILE A 49 -33.56 3.04 4.29
CA ILE A 49 -34.47 1.99 4.79
C ILE A 49 -35.89 2.35 4.36
N ALA A 50 -36.39 1.66 3.35
CA ALA A 50 -37.73 1.90 2.80
C ALA A 50 -38.88 1.40 3.75
N ASP A 51 -38.63 0.34 4.49
CA ASP A 51 -39.61 -0.20 5.49
C ASP A 51 -38.87 -1.08 6.51
N SER A 52 -39.63 -1.53 7.55
CA SER A 52 -39.14 -2.54 8.50
C SER A 52 -40.31 -3.33 9.09
N ASN A 53 -40.03 -4.57 9.46
CA ASN A 53 -40.97 -5.44 10.15
C ASN A 53 -40.39 -5.88 11.50
N LEU A 54 -40.99 -5.39 12.59
CA LEU A 54 -40.53 -5.69 13.95
C LEU A 54 -40.78 -7.16 14.35
N LYS A 55 -41.78 -7.83 13.76
CA LYS A 55 -42.08 -9.23 14.07
C LYS A 55 -41.06 -10.19 13.49
N THR A 56 -40.59 -9.91 12.28
CA THR A 56 -39.58 -10.72 11.58
C THR A 56 -38.16 -10.21 11.81
N GLY A 57 -37.98 -9.01 12.37
CA GLY A 57 -36.69 -8.39 12.57
C GLY A 57 -36.00 -8.02 11.25
N THR A 58 -36.78 -7.66 10.22
CA THR A 58 -36.23 -7.35 8.88
C THR A 58 -36.37 -5.87 8.55
N ILE A 59 -35.44 -5.38 7.72
CA ILE A 59 -35.50 -4.08 7.04
C ILE A 59 -35.70 -4.29 5.55
N THR A 60 -36.35 -3.35 4.90
CA THR A 60 -36.55 -3.35 3.45
C THR A 60 -35.63 -2.32 2.79
N LEU A 61 -34.84 -2.76 1.82
CA LEU A 61 -34.00 -1.93 0.97
C LEU A 61 -34.51 -2.01 -0.47
N VAL A 62 -34.58 -0.87 -1.15
CA VAL A 62 -34.90 -0.82 -2.59
C VAL A 62 -33.68 -0.31 -3.32
N VAL A 63 -33.16 -1.11 -4.25
CA VAL A 63 -31.85 -0.92 -4.87
C VAL A 63 -32.01 -0.86 -6.39
N GLN A 64 -31.47 0.19 -7.00
CA GLN A 64 -31.38 0.30 -8.45
C GLN A 64 -29.95 -0.08 -8.91
N THR A 65 -29.84 -0.93 -9.91
CA THR A 65 -28.54 -1.30 -10.51
C THR A 65 -28.02 -0.16 -11.38
N VAL A 66 -27.14 0.68 -10.82
CA VAL A 66 -26.55 1.84 -11.52
C VAL A 66 -25.02 1.77 -11.63
N GLY A 67 -24.37 0.98 -10.78
CA GLY A 67 -22.91 0.82 -10.74
C GLY A 67 -22.53 -0.59 -10.29
N GLN A 68 -21.23 -0.85 -10.20
CA GLN A 68 -20.69 -2.18 -9.88
C GLN A 68 -21.21 -2.72 -8.55
N SER A 69 -21.19 -1.90 -7.49
CA SER A 69 -21.58 -2.27 -6.12
C SER A 69 -23.07 -2.64 -6.03
N THR A 70 -23.93 -1.83 -6.63
CA THR A 70 -25.38 -2.11 -6.68
C THR A 70 -25.72 -3.32 -7.56
N THR A 71 -24.97 -3.55 -8.64
CA THR A 71 -25.11 -4.75 -9.47
C THR A 71 -24.73 -6.02 -8.71
N LYS A 72 -23.62 -6.01 -7.97
CA LYS A 72 -23.20 -7.13 -7.10
C LYS A 72 -24.23 -7.41 -6.02
N LEU A 73 -24.76 -6.37 -5.36
CA LEU A 73 -25.79 -6.51 -4.33
C LEU A 73 -27.07 -7.12 -4.91
N CYS A 74 -27.51 -6.64 -6.06
CA CYS A 74 -28.72 -7.15 -6.71
C CYS A 74 -28.51 -8.54 -7.37
N ALA A 75 -27.28 -9.02 -7.53
CA ALA A 75 -27.00 -10.39 -7.97
C ALA A 75 -27.17 -11.44 -6.86
N LEU A 76 -27.14 -11.03 -5.59
CA LEU A 76 -27.40 -11.92 -4.45
C LEU A 76 -28.85 -12.47 -4.50
N SER A 77 -29.03 -13.70 -4.02
CA SER A 77 -30.28 -14.42 -3.98
C SER A 77 -30.87 -14.47 -2.55
N GLU A 78 -32.11 -14.91 -2.45
CA GLU A 78 -32.70 -15.24 -1.14
C GLU A 78 -31.87 -16.33 -0.45
N GLY A 79 -31.54 -16.10 0.82
CA GLY A 79 -30.66 -16.96 1.59
C GLY A 79 -29.20 -16.49 1.66
N ASP A 80 -28.73 -15.65 0.71
CA ASP A 80 -27.39 -15.10 0.74
C ASP A 80 -27.22 -14.05 1.84
N ILE A 81 -25.98 -13.82 2.23
CA ILE A 81 -25.61 -12.89 3.31
C ILE A 81 -24.96 -11.64 2.70
N ILE A 82 -25.48 -10.46 3.07
CA ILE A 82 -24.79 -9.19 2.83
C ILE A 82 -23.68 -9.06 3.87
N THR A 83 -22.45 -8.81 3.43
CA THR A 83 -21.25 -8.82 4.29
C THR A 83 -21.40 -7.87 5.47
N ASP A 84 -21.74 -6.61 5.21
CA ASP A 84 -22.02 -5.63 6.27
C ASP A 84 -23.34 -4.90 6.00
N VAL A 85 -24.09 -4.66 7.08
CA VAL A 85 -25.24 -3.76 7.14
C VAL A 85 -25.12 -2.95 8.41
N VAL A 86 -24.72 -1.69 8.28
CA VAL A 86 -24.43 -0.80 9.41
C VAL A 86 -25.50 0.28 9.49
N GLY A 87 -26.14 0.41 10.63
CA GLY A 87 -27.18 1.42 10.85
C GLY A 87 -28.03 1.16 12.10
N PRO A 88 -29.16 1.91 12.28
CA PRO A 88 -29.59 3.00 11.40
C PRO A 88 -28.69 4.22 11.53
N LEU A 89 -28.47 4.91 10.42
CA LEU A 89 -27.62 6.09 10.29
C LEU A 89 -28.44 7.31 9.84
N GLY A 90 -27.87 8.51 10.02
CA GLY A 90 -28.51 9.78 9.70
C GLY A 90 -29.45 10.27 10.79
N GLN A 91 -30.07 11.41 10.55
CA GLN A 91 -31.11 11.98 11.37
C GLN A 91 -32.48 11.49 10.89
N ALA A 92 -33.40 11.24 11.81
CA ALA A 92 -34.79 10.95 11.45
C ALA A 92 -35.43 12.20 10.84
N THR A 93 -36.28 12.00 9.83
CA THR A 93 -37.11 13.07 9.25
C THR A 93 -37.90 13.79 10.33
N HIS A 94 -37.88 15.10 10.31
CA HIS A 94 -38.73 15.90 11.19
C HIS A 94 -40.18 15.80 10.75
N ILE A 95 -40.99 15.16 11.56
CA ILE A 95 -42.44 14.90 11.31
C ILE A 95 -43.29 15.62 12.34
N GLU A 96 -44.14 16.51 11.85
CA GLU A 96 -45.16 17.21 12.65
C GLU A 96 -46.40 17.43 11.80
N LYS A 97 -47.44 18.06 12.39
CA LYS A 97 -48.63 18.43 11.64
C LYS A 97 -48.45 19.77 10.95
N PHE A 98 -47.91 19.74 9.72
CA PHE A 98 -47.68 20.92 8.88
C PHE A 98 -48.97 21.48 8.26
N GLY A 99 -49.91 20.60 7.88
CA GLY A 99 -51.09 20.92 7.09
C GLY A 99 -51.17 20.11 5.80
N THR A 100 -51.18 20.79 4.64
CA THR A 100 -51.06 20.11 3.33
C THR A 100 -49.61 19.95 2.95
N VAL A 101 -49.19 18.71 2.76
CA VAL A 101 -47.80 18.37 2.43
C VAL A 101 -47.72 17.71 1.05
N VAL A 102 -46.80 18.19 0.20
CA VAL A 102 -46.49 17.56 -1.06
C VAL A 102 -45.24 16.68 -0.89
N CYS A 103 -45.37 15.40 -1.27
CA CYS A 103 -44.27 14.43 -1.27
C CYS A 103 -43.88 14.06 -2.71
N ALA A 104 -42.77 14.61 -3.22
CA ALA A 104 -42.33 14.44 -4.60
C ALA A 104 -41.23 13.39 -4.69
N GLY A 105 -41.56 12.21 -5.24
CA GLY A 105 -40.64 11.09 -5.41
C GLY A 105 -40.27 10.85 -6.87
N GLY A 106 -38.95 10.78 -7.20
CA GLY A 106 -38.48 10.54 -8.56
C GLY A 106 -37.70 9.24 -8.75
N GLY A 107 -38.20 8.34 -9.61
CA GLY A 107 -37.57 7.04 -9.86
C GLY A 107 -37.40 6.22 -8.59
N VAL A 108 -36.18 5.71 -8.30
CA VAL A 108 -35.92 4.95 -7.08
C VAL A 108 -36.15 5.79 -5.81
N GLY A 109 -36.14 7.13 -5.89
CA GLY A 109 -36.43 8.05 -4.77
C GLY A 109 -37.87 7.94 -4.23
N ILE A 110 -38.76 7.24 -4.91
CA ILE A 110 -40.10 6.89 -4.39
C ILE A 110 -39.99 5.97 -3.14
N ALA A 111 -39.02 5.07 -3.12
CA ALA A 111 -38.85 4.13 -2.03
C ALA A 111 -38.44 4.80 -0.70
N PRO A 112 -37.42 5.68 -0.62
CA PRO A 112 -37.11 6.45 0.59
C PRO A 112 -38.22 7.45 0.98
N MET A 113 -39.06 7.89 0.05
CA MET A 113 -40.18 8.77 0.32
C MET A 113 -41.33 8.05 1.05
N LEU A 114 -41.55 6.75 0.81
CA LEU A 114 -42.67 5.98 1.37
C LEU A 114 -42.70 6.00 2.91
N PRO A 115 -41.62 5.78 3.67
CA PRO A 115 -41.67 5.87 5.13
C PRO A 115 -42.00 7.29 5.64
N ILE A 116 -41.63 8.33 4.90
CA ILE A 116 -41.95 9.73 5.22
C ILE A 116 -43.44 9.98 4.99
N ILE A 117 -44.01 9.53 3.87
CA ILE A 117 -45.43 9.60 3.56
C ILE A 117 -46.27 8.92 4.68
N LYS A 118 -45.87 7.71 5.08
CA LYS A 118 -46.54 6.98 6.19
C LYS A 118 -46.53 7.78 7.49
N ALA A 119 -45.36 8.33 7.85
CA ALA A 119 -45.23 9.09 9.10
C ALA A 119 -45.98 10.42 9.06
N LEU A 120 -45.98 11.16 7.95
CA LEU A 120 -46.72 12.39 7.76
C LEU A 120 -48.24 12.15 7.85
N LYS A 121 -48.74 11.07 7.24
CA LYS A 121 -50.13 10.68 7.29
C LYS A 121 -50.55 10.35 8.72
N GLN A 122 -49.73 9.60 9.44
CA GLN A 122 -49.99 9.26 10.86
C GLN A 122 -49.98 10.50 11.77
N ALA A 123 -49.18 11.53 11.45
CA ALA A 123 -49.21 12.81 12.16
C ALA A 123 -50.39 13.71 11.83
N GLY A 124 -51.32 13.26 10.98
CA GLY A 124 -52.56 13.95 10.66
C GLY A 124 -52.45 15.03 9.60
N ASN A 125 -51.42 14.93 8.70
CA ASN A 125 -51.31 15.78 7.54
C ASN A 125 -52.21 15.33 6.39
N ARG A 126 -52.61 16.29 5.55
CA ARG A 126 -53.08 16.00 4.21
C ARG A 126 -51.84 15.76 3.31
N VAL A 127 -51.71 14.54 2.82
CA VAL A 127 -50.52 14.13 2.01
C VAL A 127 -50.92 14.01 0.55
N VAL A 128 -50.27 14.80 -0.30
CA VAL A 128 -50.39 14.71 -1.74
C VAL A 128 -49.07 14.21 -2.31
N SER A 129 -49.08 13.03 -2.92
CA SER A 129 -47.85 12.44 -3.48
C SER A 129 -47.73 12.68 -4.97
N VAL A 130 -46.58 13.12 -5.42
CA VAL A 130 -46.24 13.28 -6.83
C VAL A 130 -45.15 12.27 -7.19
N LEU A 131 -45.52 11.20 -7.91
CA LEU A 131 -44.60 10.16 -8.35
C LEU A 131 -44.14 10.44 -9.78
N ALA A 132 -42.86 10.52 -9.99
CA ALA A 132 -42.30 10.83 -11.29
C ALA A 132 -41.26 9.81 -11.78
N GLY A 133 -41.27 9.52 -13.09
CA GLY A 133 -40.33 8.63 -13.74
C GLY A 133 -40.17 8.97 -15.22
N ARG A 134 -39.12 8.46 -15.87
CA ARG A 134 -38.97 8.62 -17.34
C ARG A 134 -40.07 7.87 -18.09
N THR A 135 -40.36 6.65 -17.61
CA THR A 135 -41.34 5.75 -18.17
C THR A 135 -42.17 5.11 -17.09
N LYS A 136 -43.27 4.43 -17.49
CA LYS A 136 -44.18 3.69 -16.57
C LYS A 136 -43.43 2.71 -15.66
N GLU A 137 -42.43 1.99 -16.20
CA GLU A 137 -41.69 0.94 -15.46
C GLU A 137 -40.85 1.50 -14.32
N LEU A 138 -40.59 2.82 -14.28
CA LEU A 138 -39.86 3.51 -13.21
C LEU A 138 -40.79 4.10 -12.13
N ILE A 139 -42.09 3.98 -12.26
CA ILE A 139 -43.06 4.27 -11.23
C ILE A 139 -43.21 3.02 -10.35
N ILE A 140 -42.52 3.01 -9.23
CA ILE A 140 -42.48 1.87 -8.30
C ILE A 140 -43.31 2.16 -7.04
N LEU A 141 -43.78 1.13 -6.33
CA LEU A 141 -44.46 1.21 -5.04
C LEU A 141 -45.71 2.12 -5.06
N GLU A 142 -46.39 2.27 -6.20
CA GLU A 142 -47.56 3.12 -6.36
C GLU A 142 -48.68 2.70 -5.41
N ASP A 143 -48.99 1.40 -5.34
CA ASP A 143 -50.08 0.88 -4.50
C ASP A 143 -49.82 1.16 -3.03
N GLU A 144 -48.56 1.01 -2.56
CA GLU A 144 -48.21 1.33 -1.17
C GLU A 144 -48.28 2.84 -0.89
N VAL A 145 -47.89 3.70 -1.85
CA VAL A 145 -48.02 5.15 -1.69
C VAL A 145 -49.47 5.58 -1.67
N ARG A 146 -50.34 5.01 -2.50
CA ARG A 146 -51.80 5.31 -2.52
C ARG A 146 -52.49 4.99 -1.20
N GLN A 147 -52.04 3.98 -0.45
CA GLN A 147 -52.63 3.62 0.85
C GLN A 147 -52.43 4.72 1.93
N PHE A 148 -51.39 5.55 1.79
CA PHE A 148 -51.04 6.56 2.79
C PHE A 148 -51.10 7.99 2.26
N SER A 149 -51.57 8.21 1.04
CA SER A 149 -51.75 9.53 0.42
C SER A 149 -53.22 9.86 0.21
N ASP A 150 -53.58 11.11 0.40
CA ASP A 150 -54.96 11.59 0.13
C ASP A 150 -55.16 11.80 -1.37
N ASP A 151 -54.07 12.07 -2.11
CA ASP A 151 -54.10 12.19 -3.56
C ASP A 151 -52.76 11.76 -4.13
N VAL A 152 -52.74 11.19 -5.33
CA VAL A 152 -51.50 10.75 -6.00
C VAL A 152 -51.52 11.20 -7.46
N ILE A 153 -50.55 12.02 -7.83
CA ILE A 153 -50.32 12.49 -9.20
C ILE A 153 -49.15 11.70 -9.74
N ILE A 154 -49.32 11.12 -10.93
CA ILE A 154 -48.28 10.39 -11.63
C ILE A 154 -47.84 11.19 -12.85
N MET A 155 -46.51 11.33 -12.95
CA MET A 155 -45.83 12.05 -14.06
C MET A 155 -44.85 11.14 -14.77
N THR A 156 -44.95 11.04 -16.09
CA THR A 156 -43.88 10.38 -16.91
C THR A 156 -43.37 11.30 -17.99
N ASP A 157 -42.04 11.31 -18.20
CA ASP A 157 -41.42 12.21 -19.17
C ASP A 157 -41.89 11.91 -20.59
N ASP A 158 -42.09 10.63 -20.90
CA ASP A 158 -42.56 10.16 -22.22
C ASP A 158 -44.10 10.14 -22.40
N GLY A 159 -44.83 10.27 -21.29
CA GLY A 159 -46.28 10.19 -21.27
C GLY A 159 -46.85 8.76 -21.34
N SER A 160 -46.02 7.75 -21.06
CA SER A 160 -46.41 6.33 -21.06
C SER A 160 -47.37 5.95 -19.94
N TYR A 161 -47.44 6.75 -18.89
CA TYR A 161 -48.37 6.56 -17.74
C TYR A 161 -48.61 7.84 -16.96
N GLY A 162 -49.86 8.09 -16.57
CA GLY A 162 -50.24 9.33 -15.90
C GLY A 162 -50.15 10.54 -16.84
N ASP A 163 -49.82 11.69 -16.28
CA ASP A 163 -49.62 12.92 -17.03
C ASP A 163 -48.23 12.99 -17.65
N LYS A 164 -48.15 13.53 -18.85
CA LYS A 164 -46.84 13.75 -19.50
C LYS A 164 -46.16 14.99 -18.91
N GLY A 165 -44.93 14.80 -18.48
CA GLY A 165 -44.08 15.90 -17.98
C GLY A 165 -43.19 15.48 -16.80
N VAL A 166 -42.42 16.44 -16.30
CA VAL A 166 -41.51 16.25 -15.15
C VAL A 166 -42.20 16.52 -13.82
N VAL A 167 -41.59 16.07 -12.71
CA VAL A 167 -42.14 16.17 -11.36
C VAL A 167 -42.61 17.60 -10.96
N THR A 168 -41.88 18.63 -11.40
CA THR A 168 -42.20 20.04 -11.08
C THR A 168 -43.59 20.45 -11.65
N VAL A 169 -43.98 19.91 -12.79
CA VAL A 169 -45.32 20.15 -13.35
C VAL A 169 -46.41 19.56 -12.43
N GLY A 170 -46.16 18.37 -11.91
CA GLY A 170 -47.08 17.76 -10.93
C GLY A 170 -47.17 18.54 -9.63
N ILE A 171 -46.05 19.01 -9.08
CA ILE A 171 -46.01 19.87 -7.89
C ILE A 171 -46.77 21.18 -8.15
N GLU A 172 -46.56 21.83 -9.26
CA GLU A 172 -47.21 23.09 -9.61
C GLU A 172 -48.71 22.94 -9.76
N LYS A 173 -49.21 21.82 -10.32
CA LYS A 173 -50.64 21.47 -10.35
C LYS A 173 -51.27 21.45 -8.94
N VAL A 174 -50.56 20.90 -7.93
CA VAL A 174 -51.04 20.88 -6.56
C VAL A 174 -51.07 22.29 -5.99
N ILE A 175 -49.97 23.07 -6.16
CA ILE A 175 -49.85 24.45 -5.66
C ILE A 175 -50.95 25.37 -6.22
N LEU A 176 -51.29 25.19 -7.48
CA LEU A 176 -52.33 25.98 -8.14
C LEU A 176 -53.76 25.56 -7.69
N ARG A 177 -53.92 24.33 -7.17
CA ARG A 177 -55.22 23.78 -6.74
C ARG A 177 -55.51 24.05 -5.27
N GLU A 178 -54.52 23.99 -4.41
CA GLU A 178 -54.69 24.11 -2.97
C GLU A 178 -53.44 24.70 -2.30
N LYS A 179 -53.61 25.27 -1.10
CA LYS A 179 -52.48 25.80 -0.33
C LYS A 179 -51.58 24.64 0.11
N VAL A 180 -50.30 24.70 -0.19
CA VAL A 180 -49.26 23.76 0.24
C VAL A 180 -48.42 24.39 1.36
N ASP A 181 -48.32 23.72 2.47
CA ASP A 181 -47.61 24.23 3.67
C ASP A 181 -46.18 23.70 3.76
N LYS A 182 -45.86 22.54 3.15
CA LYS A 182 -44.54 21.93 3.14
C LYS A 182 -44.35 21.05 1.91
N CYS A 183 -43.13 20.96 1.39
CA CYS A 183 -42.77 20.03 0.35
C CYS A 183 -41.58 19.16 0.81
N PHE A 184 -41.61 17.86 0.48
CA PHE A 184 -40.48 16.94 0.55
C PHE A 184 -40.18 16.48 -0.86
N ALA A 185 -38.89 16.53 -1.28
CA ALA A 185 -38.48 16.06 -2.60
C ALA A 185 -37.30 15.10 -2.51
N ILE A 186 -37.47 13.87 -3.01
CA ILE A 186 -36.43 12.83 -2.99
C ILE A 186 -36.30 12.20 -4.38
N GLY A 187 -35.09 12.20 -4.92
CA GLY A 187 -34.81 11.65 -6.24
C GLY A 187 -33.43 12.08 -6.75
N PRO A 188 -33.22 12.06 -8.06
CA PRO A 188 -31.99 12.58 -8.67
C PRO A 188 -31.71 14.02 -8.24
N GLY A 189 -30.46 14.34 -7.92
CA GLY A 189 -30.06 15.67 -7.41
C GLY A 189 -30.57 16.83 -8.28
N ILE A 190 -30.51 16.68 -9.60
CA ILE A 190 -31.03 17.68 -10.53
C ILE A 190 -32.55 17.88 -10.40
N MET A 191 -33.31 16.80 -10.18
CA MET A 191 -34.74 16.88 -9.92
C MET A 191 -35.03 17.67 -8.65
N MET A 192 -34.35 17.34 -7.55
CA MET A 192 -34.49 18.02 -6.26
C MET A 192 -34.17 19.51 -6.37
N LYS A 193 -33.09 19.88 -7.08
CA LYS A 193 -32.74 21.29 -7.39
C LYS A 193 -33.89 22.03 -8.05
N PHE A 194 -34.50 21.44 -9.09
CA PHE A 194 -35.63 22.07 -9.79
C PHE A 194 -36.91 22.13 -8.94
N CYS A 195 -37.17 21.14 -8.11
CA CYS A 195 -38.27 21.22 -7.12
C CYS A 195 -38.08 22.40 -6.19
N CYS A 196 -36.86 22.60 -5.65
CA CYS A 196 -36.54 23.73 -4.78
C CYS A 196 -36.65 25.08 -5.49
N LEU A 197 -36.23 25.17 -6.75
CA LEU A 197 -36.40 26.38 -7.54
C LEU A 197 -37.86 26.72 -7.81
N LEU A 198 -38.72 25.71 -8.00
CA LEU A 198 -40.15 25.91 -8.13
C LEU A 198 -40.78 26.37 -6.82
N THR A 199 -40.59 25.59 -5.73
CA THR A 199 -41.25 25.87 -4.44
C THR A 199 -40.80 27.17 -3.81
N LYS A 200 -39.56 27.64 -4.10
CA LYS A 200 -39.04 28.94 -3.70
C LYS A 200 -39.85 30.10 -4.29
N LYS A 201 -40.39 29.95 -5.53
CA LYS A 201 -41.24 30.99 -6.17
C LYS A 201 -42.56 31.16 -5.42
N TYR A 202 -43.02 30.15 -4.74
CA TYR A 202 -44.28 30.11 -4.00
C TYR A 202 -44.09 30.18 -2.49
N ASP A 203 -42.87 30.43 -2.02
CA ASP A 203 -42.45 30.52 -0.62
C ASP A 203 -42.84 29.27 0.23
N ILE A 204 -42.74 28.09 -0.39
CA ILE A 204 -43.08 26.81 0.26
C ILE A 204 -41.80 26.17 0.81
N PRO A 205 -41.65 26.01 2.15
CA PRO A 205 -40.54 25.33 2.76
C PRO A 205 -40.35 23.91 2.16
N THR A 206 -39.10 23.58 1.74
CA THR A 206 -38.84 22.33 1.02
C THR A 206 -37.66 21.62 1.58
N ASP A 207 -37.87 20.40 2.07
CA ASP A 207 -36.78 19.50 2.49
C ASP A 207 -36.45 18.53 1.38
N VAL A 208 -35.14 18.28 1.22
CA VAL A 208 -34.58 17.35 0.22
C VAL A 208 -33.68 16.33 0.91
N SER A 209 -33.76 15.07 0.51
CA SER A 209 -32.87 14.02 1.00
C SER A 209 -31.67 13.88 0.08
N LEU A 210 -30.50 14.34 0.54
CA LEU A 210 -29.30 14.40 -0.27
C LEU A 210 -28.62 13.04 -0.36
N ASN A 211 -28.26 12.67 -1.58
CA ASN A 211 -27.46 11.49 -1.87
C ASN A 211 -26.06 11.94 -2.31
N THR A 212 -25.08 11.86 -1.41
CA THR A 212 -23.68 12.22 -1.65
C THR A 212 -22.79 10.98 -1.53
N ILE A 213 -21.51 11.10 -1.94
CA ILE A 213 -20.51 10.04 -1.73
C ILE A 213 -20.38 9.81 -0.22
N MET A 214 -20.60 8.57 0.25
CA MET A 214 -20.44 8.17 1.65
C MET A 214 -19.52 6.95 1.74
N VAL A 215 -18.67 6.93 2.78
CA VAL A 215 -17.75 5.82 3.04
C VAL A 215 -18.02 5.21 4.41
N ASP A 216 -17.85 5.96 5.50
CA ASP A 216 -18.02 5.46 6.86
C ASP A 216 -19.47 5.56 7.39
N GLY A 217 -20.19 6.61 7.04
CA GLY A 217 -21.56 6.86 7.46
C GLY A 217 -21.72 7.45 8.86
N THR A 218 -20.62 7.69 9.61
CA THR A 218 -20.65 8.14 11.02
C THR A 218 -20.04 9.52 11.25
N GLY A 219 -19.64 10.21 10.16
CA GLY A 219 -19.07 11.56 10.20
C GLY A 219 -17.55 11.65 10.33
N MET A 220 -16.84 10.52 10.40
CA MET A 220 -15.39 10.52 10.61
C MET A 220 -14.61 10.89 9.35
N CYS A 221 -15.02 10.42 8.17
CA CYS A 221 -14.24 10.56 6.93
C CYS A 221 -14.49 11.89 6.19
N GLY A 222 -15.61 12.60 6.46
CA GLY A 222 -15.97 13.84 5.78
C GLY A 222 -16.25 13.73 4.27
N ALA A 223 -16.34 12.51 3.71
CA ALA A 223 -16.61 12.29 2.29
C ALA A 223 -17.95 12.88 1.85
N CYS A 224 -18.97 12.79 2.71
CA CYS A 224 -20.34 13.22 2.45
C CYS A 224 -20.60 14.73 2.71
N ARG A 225 -19.55 15.56 2.81
CA ARG A 225 -19.72 16.98 3.08
C ARG A 225 -20.47 17.72 1.95
N VAL A 226 -21.33 18.63 2.36
CA VAL A 226 -22.10 19.52 1.49
C VAL A 226 -22.18 20.92 2.14
N THR A 227 -22.32 21.97 1.35
CA THR A 227 -22.56 23.32 1.89
C THR A 227 -24.05 23.59 1.96
N VAL A 228 -24.56 23.91 3.16
CA VAL A 228 -25.95 24.30 3.40
C VAL A 228 -25.97 25.57 4.23
N GLY A 229 -26.64 26.61 3.75
CA GLY A 229 -26.68 27.91 4.41
C GLY A 229 -25.27 28.53 4.62
N GLY A 230 -24.35 28.30 3.69
CA GLY A 230 -22.95 28.78 3.75
C GLY A 230 -22.06 28.01 4.73
N LYS A 231 -22.55 26.93 5.38
CA LYS A 231 -21.79 26.12 6.33
C LYS A 231 -21.56 24.71 5.78
N THR A 232 -20.40 24.14 6.06
CA THR A 232 -20.16 22.72 5.75
C THR A 232 -20.97 21.83 6.69
N LYS A 233 -21.72 20.90 6.11
CA LYS A 233 -22.52 19.87 6.78
C LYS A 233 -22.10 18.48 6.30
N PHE A 234 -22.29 17.47 7.13
CA PHE A 234 -22.03 16.07 6.80
C PHE A 234 -23.35 15.32 6.64
N VAL A 235 -23.67 14.91 5.41
CA VAL A 235 -24.97 14.31 5.09
C VAL A 235 -25.26 13.08 5.95
N CYS A 236 -24.25 12.30 6.34
CA CYS A 236 -24.41 11.09 7.14
C CYS A 236 -24.73 11.36 8.64
N VAL A 237 -24.49 12.55 9.18
CA VAL A 237 -24.71 12.88 10.60
C VAL A 237 -25.62 14.07 10.78
N ASP A 238 -25.53 15.12 9.92
CA ASP A 238 -26.36 16.32 9.98
C ASP A 238 -27.66 16.14 9.19
N GLY A 239 -27.72 15.17 8.25
CA GLY A 239 -28.84 14.89 7.36
C GLY A 239 -29.31 13.44 7.47
N PRO A 240 -29.87 12.83 6.44
CA PRO A 240 -29.72 13.18 5.00
C PRO A 240 -30.61 14.32 4.51
N GLU A 241 -31.57 14.80 5.31
CA GLU A 241 -32.52 15.80 4.89
C GLU A 241 -32.05 17.21 5.29
N PHE A 242 -32.21 18.13 4.37
CA PHE A 242 -31.85 19.54 4.54
C PHE A 242 -32.86 20.47 3.86
N ASP A 243 -32.93 21.73 4.33
CA ASP A 243 -33.62 22.78 3.62
C ASP A 243 -33.02 22.96 2.22
N GLY A 244 -33.74 22.51 1.22
CA GLY A 244 -33.29 22.49 -0.17
C GLY A 244 -33.04 23.86 -0.78
N HIS A 245 -33.62 24.93 -0.20
CA HIS A 245 -33.39 26.32 -0.62
C HIS A 245 -32.03 26.87 -0.18
N GLN A 246 -31.38 26.20 0.80
CA GLN A 246 -30.07 26.59 1.33
C GLN A 246 -28.91 25.72 0.83
N VAL A 247 -29.17 24.63 0.08
CA VAL A 247 -28.15 23.73 -0.46
C VAL A 247 -27.37 24.41 -1.57
N ASP A 248 -26.03 24.34 -1.50
CA ASP A 248 -25.14 24.64 -2.63
C ASP A 248 -25.15 23.46 -3.61
N TRP A 249 -26.12 23.48 -4.52
CA TRP A 249 -26.30 22.44 -5.53
C TRP A 249 -25.11 22.30 -6.48
N ASP A 250 -24.45 23.39 -6.85
CA ASP A 250 -23.36 23.36 -7.83
C ASP A 250 -22.11 22.80 -7.21
N GLY A 251 -21.79 23.15 -5.96
CA GLY A 251 -20.72 22.55 -5.18
C GLY A 251 -20.95 21.06 -4.95
N MET A 252 -22.19 20.65 -4.63
CA MET A 252 -22.55 19.24 -4.44
C MET A 252 -22.35 18.45 -5.72
N PHE A 253 -22.83 18.92 -6.87
CA PHE A 253 -22.66 18.22 -8.16
C PHE A 253 -21.19 18.07 -8.56
N LYS A 254 -20.37 19.11 -8.36
CA LYS A 254 -18.91 19.03 -8.58
C LYS A 254 -18.29 17.91 -7.73
N ARG A 255 -18.68 17.80 -6.47
CA ARG A 255 -18.17 16.73 -5.61
C ARG A 255 -18.63 15.34 -6.03
N MET A 256 -19.87 15.16 -6.47
CA MET A 256 -20.38 13.88 -6.95
C MET A 256 -19.62 13.36 -8.18
N THR A 257 -18.92 14.21 -8.89
CA THR A 257 -18.08 13.83 -10.04
C THR A 257 -16.61 13.62 -9.68
N ALA A 258 -16.24 13.78 -8.39
CA ALA A 258 -14.84 13.77 -7.94
C ALA A 258 -14.07 12.48 -8.30
N PHE A 259 -14.76 11.33 -8.36
CA PHE A 259 -14.17 10.03 -8.69
C PHE A 259 -14.67 9.45 -10.02
N LYS A 260 -15.38 10.26 -10.83
CA LYS A 260 -15.98 9.77 -12.06
C LYS A 260 -14.94 9.32 -13.10
N ALA A 261 -13.77 9.95 -13.10
CA ALA A 261 -12.65 9.55 -13.95
C ALA A 261 -12.07 8.22 -13.50
N GLU A 262 -11.94 8.00 -12.20
CA GLU A 262 -11.45 6.78 -11.58
C GLU A 262 -12.46 5.64 -11.71
N GLU A 263 -13.74 5.92 -11.49
CA GLU A 263 -14.85 4.96 -11.70
C GLU A 263 -14.95 4.49 -13.15
N SER A 264 -14.73 5.39 -14.12
CA SER A 264 -14.72 5.03 -15.55
C SER A 264 -13.49 4.19 -15.93
N GLN A 265 -12.47 4.14 -15.09
CA GLN A 265 -11.25 3.34 -15.25
C GLN A 265 -11.32 2.00 -14.50
N GLN A 266 -12.34 1.78 -13.65
CA GLN A 266 -12.57 0.47 -13.04
C GLN A 266 -12.93 -0.54 -14.12
N PRO A 267 -12.31 -1.73 -14.18
CA PRO A 267 -12.63 -2.72 -15.18
C PRO A 267 -14.09 -3.17 -15.00
N THR A 268 -14.90 -2.90 -15.98
CA THR A 268 -16.19 -3.60 -16.12
C THR A 268 -15.88 -5.09 -16.24
N THR A 269 -16.53 -5.91 -15.39
CA THR A 269 -16.48 -7.37 -15.49
C THR A 269 -17.03 -7.81 -16.85
N GLY A 270 -16.14 -7.83 -17.82
CA GLY A 270 -16.36 -8.12 -19.22
C GLY A 270 -15.09 -7.75 -19.94
N SER A 271 -14.01 -8.55 -19.74
CA SER A 271 -12.69 -8.26 -20.27
C SER A 271 -12.68 -8.29 -21.79
N GLN A 272 -12.84 -7.14 -22.43
CA GLN A 272 -12.19 -6.96 -23.73
C GLN A 272 -10.68 -7.08 -23.50
N GLN A 273 -10.09 -8.20 -23.91
CA GLN A 273 -8.64 -8.38 -23.84
C GLN A 273 -7.97 -7.28 -24.65
N LEU A 274 -7.27 -6.37 -23.94
CA LEU A 274 -6.49 -5.32 -24.58
C LEU A 274 -5.47 -5.95 -25.53
N THR A 275 -5.40 -5.45 -26.76
CA THR A 275 -4.38 -5.85 -27.72
C THR A 275 -2.99 -5.40 -27.22
N ALA A 276 -1.93 -6.07 -27.68
CA ALA A 276 -0.55 -5.68 -27.33
C ALA A 276 -0.26 -4.20 -27.66
N LYS A 277 -0.79 -3.67 -28.75
CA LYS A 277 -0.65 -2.26 -29.14
C LYS A 277 -1.31 -1.31 -28.12
N GLN A 278 -2.49 -1.66 -27.63
CA GLN A 278 -3.19 -0.88 -26.62
C GLN A 278 -2.45 -0.93 -25.28
N ARG A 279 -1.94 -2.09 -24.85
CA ARG A 279 -1.14 -2.26 -23.62
C ARG A 279 0.13 -1.41 -23.64
N VAL A 280 0.86 -1.40 -24.73
CA VAL A 280 2.08 -0.59 -24.92
C VAL A 280 1.79 0.92 -24.96
N ALA A 281 0.59 1.33 -25.34
CA ALA A 281 0.17 2.72 -25.39
C ALA A 281 -0.17 3.30 -24.00
N ILE A 282 -0.43 2.46 -22.98
CA ILE A 282 -0.73 2.91 -21.62
C ILE A 282 0.55 3.55 -21.04
N PRO A 283 0.50 4.81 -20.56
CA PRO A 283 1.65 5.45 -19.89
C PRO A 283 1.98 4.76 -18.57
N ARG A 284 3.29 4.71 -18.22
CA ARG A 284 3.74 4.17 -16.94
C ARG A 284 3.13 4.95 -15.78
N VAL A 285 2.58 4.24 -14.81
CA VAL A 285 2.07 4.83 -13.58
C VAL A 285 3.26 5.31 -12.73
N ARG A 286 3.17 6.52 -12.21
CA ARG A 286 4.17 7.08 -11.30
C ARG A 286 3.80 6.74 -9.87
N MET A 287 4.82 6.41 -9.06
CA MET A 287 4.66 6.20 -7.62
C MET A 287 4.25 7.53 -6.98
N PRO A 288 3.17 7.59 -6.19
CA PRO A 288 2.89 8.74 -5.34
C PRO A 288 3.97 8.89 -4.26
N GLU A 289 4.49 10.10 -4.11
CA GLU A 289 5.58 10.45 -3.20
C GLU A 289 5.17 11.60 -2.28
N LEU A 290 5.73 11.65 -1.07
CA LEU A 290 5.63 12.82 -0.20
C LEU A 290 6.34 14.01 -0.85
N ALA A 291 5.79 15.23 -0.65
CA ALA A 291 6.38 16.45 -1.21
C ALA A 291 7.84 16.64 -0.71
N PRO A 292 8.80 17.03 -1.58
CA PRO A 292 10.22 17.09 -1.24
C PRO A 292 10.54 17.89 0.02
N ALA A 293 9.95 19.07 0.18
CA ALA A 293 10.16 19.92 1.35
C ALA A 293 9.66 19.26 2.65
N TYR A 294 8.53 18.55 2.60
CA TYR A 294 7.98 17.82 3.74
C TYR A 294 8.80 16.57 4.07
N ARG A 295 9.09 15.73 3.07
CA ARG A 295 9.82 14.48 3.30
C ARG A 295 11.25 14.71 3.80
N ALA A 296 11.85 15.86 3.52
CA ALA A 296 13.17 16.24 4.04
C ALA A 296 13.16 16.54 5.56
N THR A 297 11.99 16.70 6.18
CA THR A 297 11.84 16.99 7.61
C THR A 297 11.34 15.81 8.44
N THR A 298 10.69 14.81 7.80
CA THR A 298 10.18 13.61 8.50
C THR A 298 11.22 12.48 8.50
N ARG A 299 11.43 11.84 9.65
CA ARG A 299 12.40 10.75 9.83
C ARG A 299 11.79 9.36 9.66
N THR A 300 10.51 9.21 9.99
CA THR A 300 9.82 7.92 10.11
C THR A 300 8.80 7.66 9.02
N GLU A 301 8.35 8.70 8.30
CA GLU A 301 7.37 8.52 7.24
C GLU A 301 8.04 8.06 5.95
N GLU A 302 7.51 6.99 5.38
CA GLU A 302 7.99 6.45 4.12
C GLU A 302 7.79 7.45 2.96
N VAL A 303 8.83 7.70 2.18
CA VAL A 303 8.81 8.67 1.06
C VAL A 303 7.79 8.29 -0.01
N ASN A 304 7.78 7.03 -0.39
CA ASN A 304 6.85 6.47 -1.38
C ASN A 304 5.55 6.04 -0.70
N ILE A 305 4.41 6.63 -1.10
CA ILE A 305 3.11 6.40 -0.47
C ILE A 305 2.52 5.03 -0.88
N GLY A 306 2.93 4.48 -2.01
CA GLY A 306 2.38 3.25 -2.58
C GLY A 306 1.30 3.48 -3.64
N LEU A 307 0.98 2.44 -4.40
CA LEU A 307 -0.07 2.49 -5.42
C LEU A 307 -1.43 2.21 -4.81
N THR A 308 -2.47 2.90 -5.29
CA THR A 308 -3.86 2.48 -5.04
C THR A 308 -4.20 1.24 -5.88
N PRO A 309 -5.26 0.46 -5.54
CA PRO A 309 -5.72 -0.66 -6.34
C PRO A 309 -5.95 -0.31 -7.81
N ALA A 310 -6.58 0.82 -8.11
CA ALA A 310 -6.83 1.29 -9.47
C ALA A 310 -5.52 1.59 -10.23
N MET A 311 -4.55 2.23 -9.58
CA MET A 311 -3.23 2.52 -10.16
C MET A 311 -2.46 1.22 -10.46
N ALA A 312 -2.49 0.26 -9.53
CA ALA A 312 -1.84 -1.03 -9.69
C ALA A 312 -2.44 -1.83 -10.85
N MET A 313 -3.77 -1.91 -10.95
CA MET A 313 -4.45 -2.58 -12.06
C MET A 313 -4.12 -1.91 -13.41
N ARG A 314 -4.11 -0.58 -13.47
CA ARG A 314 -3.74 0.16 -14.68
C ARG A 314 -2.30 -0.11 -15.11
N GLU A 315 -1.35 -0.14 -14.17
CA GLU A 315 0.05 -0.48 -14.48
C GLU A 315 0.19 -1.95 -14.91
N ALA A 316 -0.55 -2.86 -14.26
CA ALA A 316 -0.56 -4.27 -14.61
C ALA A 316 -1.05 -4.53 -16.04
N GLN A 317 -2.01 -3.74 -16.54
CA GLN A 317 -2.50 -3.81 -17.93
C GLN A 317 -1.41 -3.55 -18.96
N ARG A 318 -0.30 -2.93 -18.61
CA ARG A 318 0.85 -2.72 -19.50
C ARG A 318 1.60 -4.02 -19.81
N CYS A 319 1.54 -5.02 -18.93
CA CYS A 319 2.26 -6.27 -19.10
C CYS A 319 1.74 -7.05 -20.32
N LEU A 320 2.66 -7.46 -21.19
CA LEU A 320 2.34 -8.21 -22.42
C LEU A 320 2.24 -9.72 -22.19
N SER A 321 2.45 -10.21 -20.98
CA SER A 321 2.46 -11.66 -20.62
C SER A 321 3.30 -12.47 -21.61
N CYS A 322 4.57 -12.10 -21.76
CA CYS A 322 5.49 -12.64 -22.74
C CYS A 322 5.66 -14.16 -22.61
N LYS A 323 5.68 -14.92 -23.72
CA LYS A 323 5.95 -16.36 -23.71
C LYS A 323 7.33 -16.72 -23.17
N LYS A 324 8.33 -15.85 -23.38
CA LYS A 324 9.69 -15.94 -22.79
C LYS A 324 9.94 -14.65 -22.02
N PRO A 325 9.60 -14.60 -20.74
CA PRO A 325 9.65 -13.37 -19.95
C PRO A 325 11.08 -13.08 -19.47
N THR A 326 11.83 -12.29 -20.25
CA THR A 326 13.20 -11.89 -19.90
C THR A 326 13.30 -11.12 -18.57
N CYS A 327 12.20 -10.51 -18.10
CA CYS A 327 12.15 -9.89 -16.78
C CYS A 327 12.31 -10.92 -15.65
N VAL A 328 11.84 -12.17 -15.80
CA VAL A 328 12.05 -13.25 -14.84
C VAL A 328 13.52 -13.62 -14.74
N GLU A 329 14.22 -13.73 -15.89
CA GLU A 329 15.66 -13.97 -15.92
C GLU A 329 16.48 -12.84 -15.27
N GLY A 330 15.91 -11.63 -15.23
CA GLY A 330 16.50 -10.48 -14.54
C GLY A 330 16.24 -10.47 -13.03
N CYS A 331 15.42 -11.36 -12.50
CA CYS A 331 15.12 -11.48 -11.08
C CYS A 331 15.99 -12.57 -10.42
N PRO A 332 16.87 -12.23 -9.47
CA PRO A 332 17.75 -13.21 -8.82
C PRO A 332 17.06 -14.36 -8.09
N VAL A 333 15.77 -14.19 -7.74
CA VAL A 333 14.93 -15.22 -7.09
C VAL A 333 13.88 -15.81 -8.02
N ASN A 334 13.92 -15.46 -9.31
CA ASN A 334 13.05 -16.00 -10.35
C ASN A 334 11.55 -15.90 -10.03
N ILE A 335 11.06 -14.73 -9.59
CA ILE A 335 9.63 -14.48 -9.39
C ILE A 335 8.89 -14.67 -10.73
N ASP A 336 7.75 -15.37 -10.71
CA ASP A 336 6.84 -15.41 -11.86
C ASP A 336 6.17 -14.05 -12.06
N ILE A 337 6.93 -13.14 -12.69
CA ILE A 337 6.53 -11.74 -12.87
C ILE A 337 5.26 -11.61 -13.73
N PRO A 338 5.13 -12.26 -14.90
CA PRO A 338 3.88 -12.21 -15.67
C PRO A 338 2.69 -12.78 -14.90
N GLY A 339 2.92 -13.85 -14.11
CA GLY A 339 1.89 -14.52 -13.32
C GLY A 339 1.31 -13.59 -12.26
N PHE A 340 2.11 -12.99 -11.39
CA PHE A 340 1.58 -12.10 -10.36
C PHE A 340 0.97 -10.81 -10.93
N ILE A 341 1.56 -10.25 -12.01
CA ILE A 341 1.01 -9.05 -12.65
C ILE A 341 -0.37 -9.37 -13.26
N LYS A 342 -0.54 -10.57 -13.82
CA LYS A 342 -1.83 -11.00 -14.35
C LYS A 342 -2.90 -11.07 -13.26
N GLN A 343 -2.56 -11.56 -12.08
CA GLN A 343 -3.47 -11.56 -10.93
C GLN A 343 -3.85 -10.13 -10.50
N ILE A 344 -2.88 -9.19 -10.48
CA ILE A 344 -3.17 -7.77 -10.20
C ILE A 344 -4.11 -7.18 -11.27
N GLU A 345 -3.88 -7.47 -12.55
CA GLU A 345 -4.76 -7.01 -13.64
C GLU A 345 -6.20 -7.49 -13.45
N GLN A 346 -6.39 -8.68 -12.88
CA GLN A 346 -7.69 -9.28 -12.61
C GLN A 346 -8.33 -8.82 -11.28
N GLY A 347 -7.62 -8.03 -10.47
CA GLY A 347 -8.06 -7.61 -9.13
C GLY A 347 -7.84 -8.66 -8.04
N GLU A 348 -7.17 -9.76 -8.37
CA GLU A 348 -6.87 -10.87 -7.46
C GLU A 348 -5.56 -10.62 -6.69
N PHE A 349 -5.56 -9.59 -5.83
CA PHE A 349 -4.34 -9.07 -5.20
C PHE A 349 -3.71 -10.04 -4.19
N LEU A 350 -4.52 -10.83 -3.47
CA LEU A 350 -4.00 -11.85 -2.55
C LEU A 350 -3.36 -13.02 -3.32
N GLU A 351 -3.95 -13.42 -4.45
CA GLU A 351 -3.35 -14.42 -5.32
C GLU A 351 -2.04 -13.93 -5.95
N ALA A 352 -1.97 -12.64 -6.31
CA ALA A 352 -0.72 -12.03 -6.75
C ALA A 352 0.38 -12.15 -5.69
N ALA A 353 0.08 -11.85 -4.42
CA ALA A 353 1.01 -12.00 -3.32
C ALA A 353 1.44 -13.46 -3.12
N LYS A 354 0.52 -14.43 -3.24
CA LYS A 354 0.85 -15.86 -3.16
C LYS A 354 1.80 -16.28 -4.28
N VAL A 355 1.59 -15.81 -5.52
CA VAL A 355 2.51 -16.09 -6.64
C VAL A 355 3.91 -15.58 -6.33
N ILE A 356 4.05 -14.35 -5.83
CA ILE A 356 5.35 -13.79 -5.45
C ILE A 356 6.00 -14.62 -4.34
N LYS A 357 5.25 -14.96 -3.27
CA LYS A 357 5.73 -15.68 -2.08
C LYS A 357 6.16 -17.14 -2.36
N ARG A 358 5.89 -17.68 -3.55
CA ARG A 358 6.45 -18.99 -3.97
C ARG A 358 7.98 -18.97 -4.03
N THR A 359 8.56 -17.85 -4.47
CA THR A 359 10.00 -17.72 -4.68
C THR A 359 10.65 -16.53 -3.95
N SER A 360 9.90 -15.54 -3.50
CA SER A 360 10.37 -14.40 -2.71
C SER A 360 9.77 -14.43 -1.31
N LEU A 361 10.61 -14.48 -0.28
CA LEU A 361 10.18 -14.53 1.12
C LEU A 361 10.06 -13.14 1.76
N LEU A 362 10.63 -12.11 1.11
CA LEU A 362 10.62 -10.73 1.58
C LEU A 362 10.06 -9.78 0.50
N PRO A 363 8.85 -10.02 -0.04
CA PRO A 363 8.36 -9.25 -1.18
C PRO A 363 8.09 -7.77 -0.85
N ALA A 364 7.66 -7.45 0.37
CA ALA A 364 7.42 -6.07 0.79
C ALA A 364 8.74 -5.28 0.93
N VAL A 365 9.83 -5.95 1.31
CA VAL A 365 11.18 -5.40 1.31
C VAL A 365 11.69 -5.22 -0.12
N CYS A 366 11.61 -6.26 -0.96
CA CYS A 366 12.12 -6.24 -2.33
C CYS A 366 11.45 -5.17 -3.19
N GLY A 367 10.14 -5.01 -3.08
CA GLY A 367 9.39 -3.97 -3.79
C GLY A 367 9.84 -2.54 -3.46
N ARG A 368 10.48 -2.33 -2.28
CA ARG A 368 11.01 -1.05 -1.81
C ARG A 368 12.48 -0.80 -2.18
N VAL A 369 13.33 -1.83 -2.03
CA VAL A 369 14.79 -1.61 -2.03
C VAL A 369 15.53 -2.21 -3.22
N CYS A 370 14.93 -3.10 -4.01
CA CYS A 370 15.56 -3.65 -5.20
C CYS A 370 15.86 -2.56 -6.24
N PRO A 371 17.04 -2.59 -6.89
CA PRO A 371 17.33 -1.74 -8.03
C PRO A 371 16.69 -2.31 -9.30
N GLN A 372 15.36 -2.26 -9.39
CA GLN A 372 14.58 -2.87 -10.46
C GLN A 372 15.00 -2.37 -11.84
N GLU A 373 15.40 -1.09 -11.93
CA GLU A 373 15.92 -0.44 -13.14
C GLU A 373 17.21 -1.06 -13.68
N LYS A 374 17.94 -1.83 -12.84
CA LYS A 374 19.16 -2.57 -13.21
C LYS A 374 18.91 -4.09 -13.29
N GLN A 375 17.73 -4.56 -12.93
CA GLN A 375 17.36 -5.99 -12.83
C GLN A 375 16.16 -6.34 -13.71
N CYS A 376 15.00 -6.66 -13.11
CA CYS A 376 13.81 -7.13 -13.84
C CYS A 376 13.28 -6.09 -14.83
N GLU A 377 13.21 -4.81 -14.47
CA GLU A 377 12.70 -3.75 -15.33
C GLU A 377 13.65 -3.45 -16.50
N SER A 378 14.99 -3.56 -16.30
CA SER A 378 15.96 -3.38 -17.37
C SER A 378 15.83 -4.43 -18.48
N ARG A 379 15.17 -5.54 -18.21
CA ARG A 379 14.94 -6.62 -19.18
C ARG A 379 13.51 -6.65 -19.74
N CYS A 380 12.68 -5.66 -19.39
CA CYS A 380 11.32 -5.58 -19.91
C CYS A 380 11.30 -5.34 -21.42
N ILE A 381 10.45 -6.09 -22.13
CA ILE A 381 10.31 -5.99 -23.59
C ILE A 381 9.91 -4.58 -24.08
N HIS A 382 9.23 -3.78 -23.25
CA HIS A 382 8.86 -2.40 -23.54
C HIS A 382 10.09 -1.53 -23.91
N LEU A 383 11.24 -1.77 -23.30
CA LEU A 383 12.48 -1.04 -23.61
C LEU A 383 12.92 -1.26 -25.07
N LYS A 384 12.74 -2.46 -25.62
CA LYS A 384 13.04 -2.75 -27.02
C LYS A 384 12.09 -2.03 -28.00
N MET A 385 10.97 -1.54 -27.51
CA MET A 385 9.98 -0.75 -28.25
C MET A 385 10.15 0.77 -28.04
N GLY A 386 11.23 1.20 -27.37
CA GLY A 386 11.47 2.61 -27.01
C GLY A 386 10.46 3.16 -25.99
N LYS A 387 9.87 2.29 -25.14
CA LYS A 387 8.90 2.65 -24.12
C LYS A 387 9.45 2.36 -22.73
N GLU A 388 8.90 3.07 -21.72
CA GLU A 388 9.23 2.80 -20.33
C GLU A 388 8.81 1.38 -19.93
N PRO A 389 9.62 0.66 -19.13
CA PRO A 389 9.29 -0.69 -18.68
C PRO A 389 8.03 -0.70 -17.81
N VAL A 390 7.43 -1.85 -17.61
CA VAL A 390 6.39 -2.04 -16.58
C VAL A 390 7.01 -1.81 -15.22
N ALA A 391 6.31 -1.11 -14.33
CA ALA A 391 6.77 -0.80 -12.96
C ALA A 391 6.65 -2.04 -12.04
N ILE A 392 7.51 -3.03 -12.30
CA ILE A 392 7.44 -4.36 -11.68
C ILE A 392 7.60 -4.26 -10.16
N GLY A 393 8.58 -3.48 -9.69
CA GLY A 393 8.81 -3.30 -8.25
C GLY A 393 7.66 -2.61 -7.54
N TYR A 394 7.00 -1.64 -8.17
CA TYR A 394 5.82 -0.98 -7.61
C TYR A 394 4.64 -1.94 -7.47
N LEU A 395 4.46 -2.84 -8.45
CA LEU A 395 3.42 -3.87 -8.41
C LEU A 395 3.73 -4.96 -7.38
N GLU A 396 5.00 -5.37 -7.23
CA GLU A 396 5.46 -6.29 -6.19
C GLU A 396 5.17 -5.71 -4.80
N ARG A 397 5.59 -4.45 -4.55
CA ARG A 397 5.29 -3.74 -3.32
C ARG A 397 3.79 -3.69 -3.05
N PHE A 398 2.98 -3.29 -4.04
CA PHE A 398 1.54 -3.19 -3.90
C PHE A 398 0.89 -4.51 -3.46
N ALA A 399 1.24 -5.62 -4.12
CA ALA A 399 0.68 -6.93 -3.79
C ALA A 399 1.07 -7.39 -2.38
N ALA A 400 2.33 -7.15 -1.98
CA ALA A 400 2.83 -7.48 -0.65
C ALA A 400 2.15 -6.64 0.44
N ASP A 401 2.10 -5.32 0.28
CA ASP A 401 1.48 -4.40 1.24
C ASP A 401 -0.03 -4.68 1.39
N TYR A 402 -0.72 -4.98 0.29
CA TYR A 402 -2.12 -5.35 0.30
C TYR A 402 -2.35 -6.64 1.09
N SER A 403 -1.51 -7.67 0.87
CA SER A 403 -1.58 -8.93 1.61
C SER A 403 -1.34 -8.73 3.11
N ASN A 404 -0.35 -7.90 3.47
CA ASN A 404 0.00 -7.61 4.85
C ASN A 404 -1.14 -6.85 5.57
N SER A 405 -1.71 -5.83 4.94
CA SER A 405 -2.84 -5.08 5.54
C SER A 405 -4.10 -5.93 5.74
N CYS A 406 -4.37 -6.88 4.86
CA CYS A 406 -5.48 -7.83 5.06
C CYS A 406 -5.22 -8.77 6.26
N GLN A 407 -3.98 -9.17 6.52
CA GLN A 407 -3.61 -10.00 7.67
C GLN A 407 -3.73 -9.24 8.98
N GLU A 408 -3.30 -7.98 9.04
CA GLU A 408 -3.43 -7.12 10.23
C GLU A 408 -4.91 -6.88 10.61
N GLN A 409 -5.81 -6.72 9.63
CA GLN A 409 -7.23 -6.45 9.86
C GLN A 409 -8.04 -7.69 10.31
N SER A 410 -7.57 -8.88 9.99
CA SER A 410 -8.36 -10.09 10.22
C SER A 410 -8.34 -10.61 11.66
N ASN A 411 -7.40 -10.21 12.52
CA ASN A 411 -7.18 -10.75 13.88
C ASN A 411 -7.28 -12.29 13.97
N VAL A 412 -7.33 -12.97 12.83
CA VAL A 412 -7.33 -14.42 12.74
C VAL A 412 -5.86 -14.82 12.70
N PRO A 413 -5.40 -15.72 13.56
CA PRO A 413 -4.12 -16.34 13.36
C PRO A 413 -4.12 -16.88 11.93
N SER A 414 -3.29 -16.29 11.07
CA SER A 414 -3.18 -16.78 9.69
C SER A 414 -2.95 -18.28 9.76
N THR A 415 -3.82 -19.04 9.11
CA THR A 415 -3.63 -20.48 8.93
C THR A 415 -2.18 -20.69 8.52
N PRO A 416 -1.43 -21.58 9.17
CA PRO A 416 -0.08 -21.91 8.73
C PRO A 416 -0.14 -22.14 7.22
N LEU A 417 0.81 -21.56 6.48
CA LEU A 417 0.97 -21.96 5.08
C LEU A 417 0.95 -23.48 5.10
N GLU A 418 -0.03 -24.09 4.42
CA GLU A 418 -0.16 -25.54 4.39
C GLU A 418 1.21 -26.12 4.05
N LEU A 419 1.85 -26.72 5.05
CA LEU A 419 3.01 -27.57 4.81
C LEU A 419 2.55 -28.63 3.81
N PRO A 420 3.38 -29.01 2.84
CA PRO A 420 3.03 -30.09 1.91
C PRO A 420 2.48 -31.28 2.70
N LEU A 421 1.34 -31.81 2.27
CA LEU A 421 0.63 -32.94 2.88
C LEU A 421 1.48 -34.23 3.09
N ASN A 422 2.75 -34.18 2.69
CA ASN A 422 3.75 -35.23 2.83
C ASN A 422 4.86 -34.86 3.81
N SER A 423 4.54 -34.34 5.00
CA SER A 423 5.54 -34.28 6.07
C SER A 423 6.02 -35.70 6.40
N PRO A 424 7.32 -35.98 6.32
CA PRO A 424 7.84 -37.27 6.69
C PRO A 424 7.50 -37.55 8.16
N SER A 425 7.20 -38.80 8.49
CA SER A 425 6.86 -39.30 9.83
C SER A 425 7.98 -39.11 10.86
N THR A 426 9.18 -38.75 10.41
CA THR A 426 10.37 -38.45 11.21
C THR A 426 10.75 -36.98 11.02
N PRO A 427 11.06 -36.20 12.08
CA PRO A 427 11.54 -34.84 11.96
C PRO A 427 12.80 -34.79 11.09
N LEU A 428 12.83 -33.85 10.12
CA LEU A 428 14.03 -33.63 9.32
C LEU A 428 15.16 -33.01 10.21
N PRO A 429 16.44 -33.14 9.77
CA PRO A 429 17.58 -32.68 10.53
C PRO A 429 17.52 -31.20 10.91
N LYS A 430 18.25 -30.82 11.96
CA LYS A 430 18.47 -29.43 12.35
C LYS A 430 19.45 -28.76 11.37
N VAL A 431 19.15 -27.50 11.05
CA VAL A 431 20.00 -26.65 10.20
C VAL A 431 20.22 -25.30 10.90
N ALA A 432 21.48 -24.91 10.99
CA ALA A 432 21.88 -23.61 11.57
C ALA A 432 22.07 -22.56 10.47
N VAL A 433 21.61 -21.35 10.73
CA VAL A 433 21.84 -20.17 9.91
C VAL A 433 22.60 -19.14 10.74
N VAL A 434 23.73 -18.66 10.25
CA VAL A 434 24.55 -17.68 10.95
C VAL A 434 24.41 -16.32 10.28
N GLY A 435 23.61 -15.45 10.93
CA GLY A 435 23.25 -14.12 10.46
C GLY A 435 21.82 -14.06 9.89
N SER A 436 21.06 -13.08 10.35
CA SER A 436 19.65 -12.85 9.99
C SER A 436 19.45 -11.81 8.89
N GLY A 437 20.49 -11.52 8.11
CA GLY A 437 20.36 -10.66 6.93
C GLY A 437 19.55 -11.32 5.80
N PRO A 438 19.34 -10.63 4.66
CA PRO A 438 18.50 -11.12 3.56
C PRO A 438 18.82 -12.53 3.07
N ALA A 439 20.12 -12.89 3.00
CA ALA A 439 20.54 -14.24 2.60
C ALA A 439 20.09 -15.29 3.62
N GLY A 440 20.34 -15.02 4.91
CA GLY A 440 19.95 -15.92 6.02
C GLY A 440 18.44 -16.11 6.10
N LEU A 441 17.66 -15.04 6.04
CA LEU A 441 16.20 -15.09 6.07
C LEU A 441 15.61 -15.87 4.88
N SER A 442 16.16 -15.64 3.67
CA SER A 442 15.73 -16.36 2.47
C SER A 442 16.06 -17.85 2.54
N PHE A 443 17.26 -18.20 2.98
CA PHE A 443 17.65 -19.59 3.20
C PHE A 443 16.77 -20.27 4.26
N ALA A 444 16.61 -19.61 5.42
CA ALA A 444 15.84 -20.14 6.54
C ALA A 444 14.40 -20.48 6.15
N GLY A 445 13.74 -19.59 5.44
CA GLY A 445 12.36 -19.81 5.03
C GLY A 445 12.21 -20.90 3.95
N ASP A 446 13.15 -21.01 2.99
CA ASP A 446 13.11 -22.08 2.00
C ASP A 446 13.38 -23.46 2.65
N MET A 447 14.32 -23.56 3.61
CA MET A 447 14.56 -24.80 4.37
C MET A 447 13.37 -25.16 5.28
N ALA A 448 12.75 -24.17 5.93
CA ALA A 448 11.56 -24.39 6.74
C ALA A 448 10.38 -24.92 5.91
N LYS A 449 10.16 -24.38 4.69
CA LYS A 449 9.16 -24.90 3.74
C LYS A 449 9.42 -26.35 3.32
N LEU A 450 10.67 -26.79 3.35
CA LEU A 450 11.05 -28.19 3.07
C LEU A 450 10.89 -29.08 4.31
N GLY A 451 10.55 -28.54 5.49
CA GLY A 451 10.29 -29.28 6.71
C GLY A 451 11.49 -29.42 7.66
N TYR A 452 12.61 -28.74 7.40
CA TYR A 452 13.78 -28.77 8.29
C TYR A 452 13.55 -27.93 9.57
N GLN A 453 14.21 -28.34 10.67
CA GLN A 453 14.24 -27.55 11.89
C GLN A 453 15.32 -26.48 11.76
N VAL A 454 14.90 -25.23 11.53
CA VAL A 454 15.83 -24.13 11.24
C VAL A 454 15.99 -23.22 12.45
N THR A 455 17.24 -22.99 12.86
CA THR A 455 17.60 -21.99 13.87
C THR A 455 18.52 -20.95 13.26
N VAL A 456 18.13 -19.69 13.38
CA VAL A 456 18.91 -18.51 12.93
C VAL A 456 19.58 -17.88 14.15
N PHE A 457 20.90 -17.80 14.12
CA PHE A 457 21.73 -17.14 15.14
C PHE A 457 22.11 -15.76 14.66
N GLU A 458 21.72 -14.72 15.39
CA GLU A 458 21.97 -13.33 15.08
C GLU A 458 22.86 -12.69 16.16
N ALA A 459 23.89 -11.96 15.73
CA ALA A 459 24.82 -11.29 16.62
C ALA A 459 24.23 -10.06 17.33
N LEU A 460 23.28 -9.39 16.69
CA LEU A 460 22.59 -8.21 17.21
C LEU A 460 21.31 -8.59 17.96
N HIS A 461 20.76 -7.63 18.71
CA HIS A 461 19.51 -7.79 19.43
C HIS A 461 18.27 -7.72 18.50
N GLU A 462 18.42 -7.23 17.27
CA GLU A 462 17.38 -7.13 16.26
C GLU A 462 17.65 -8.06 15.06
N ILE A 463 16.59 -8.68 14.53
CA ILE A 463 16.64 -9.57 13.38
C ILE A 463 16.44 -8.76 12.10
N GLY A 464 17.20 -9.07 11.05
CA GLY A 464 17.07 -8.41 9.74
C GLY A 464 18.40 -7.93 9.15
N GLY A 465 19.46 -7.84 9.97
CA GLY A 465 20.76 -7.36 9.53
C GLY A 465 20.67 -5.95 8.93
N VAL A 466 21.26 -5.76 7.74
CA VAL A 466 21.26 -4.46 7.05
C VAL A 466 19.88 -3.85 6.80
N LEU A 467 18.81 -4.66 6.76
CA LEU A 467 17.44 -4.17 6.62
C LEU A 467 17.03 -3.31 7.83
N LYS A 468 17.55 -3.62 9.01
CA LYS A 468 17.26 -2.93 10.27
C LYS A 468 18.31 -1.86 10.60
N TYR A 469 19.61 -2.19 10.56
CA TYR A 469 20.63 -1.24 10.97
C TYR A 469 21.08 -0.27 9.88
N GLY A 470 20.92 -0.63 8.58
CA GLY A 470 21.52 0.11 7.47
C GLY A 470 20.55 0.91 6.63
N ILE A 471 19.29 0.50 6.51
CA ILE A 471 18.30 1.17 5.67
C ILE A 471 17.37 2.02 6.53
N PRO A 472 17.28 3.35 6.29
CA PRO A 472 16.46 4.24 7.11
C PRO A 472 14.95 3.99 6.98
N GLU A 473 14.20 4.30 8.05
CA GLU A 473 12.74 4.19 8.16
C GLU A 473 11.99 4.84 7.00
N PHE A 474 12.41 6.02 6.55
CA PHE A 474 11.76 6.74 5.45
C PHE A 474 11.89 6.04 4.08
N ARG A 475 12.70 4.98 4.00
CA ARG A 475 12.92 4.16 2.79
C ARG A 475 12.41 2.73 2.98
N LEU A 476 12.63 2.14 4.14
CA LEU A 476 12.17 0.81 4.52
C LEU A 476 11.73 0.82 5.99
N PRO A 477 10.44 1.00 6.29
CA PRO A 477 9.95 0.99 7.65
C PRO A 477 10.25 -0.32 8.37
N ASN A 478 10.78 -0.26 9.60
CA ASN A 478 11.11 -1.44 10.43
C ASN A 478 9.91 -2.36 10.59
N ARG A 479 8.70 -1.80 10.74
CA ARG A 479 7.45 -2.56 10.80
C ARG A 479 7.27 -3.51 9.60
N ILE A 480 7.68 -3.10 8.41
CA ILE A 480 7.58 -3.94 7.21
C ILE A 480 8.54 -5.14 7.31
N VAL A 481 9.74 -4.91 7.84
CA VAL A 481 10.71 -5.99 8.08
C VAL A 481 10.19 -6.97 9.13
N ASP A 482 9.60 -6.47 10.21
CA ASP A 482 9.02 -7.29 11.29
C ASP A 482 7.89 -8.20 10.81
N ILE A 483 6.99 -7.69 9.96
CA ILE A 483 5.90 -8.48 9.36
C ILE A 483 6.45 -9.67 8.55
N GLU A 484 7.51 -9.45 7.77
CA GLU A 484 8.15 -10.50 6.98
C GLU A 484 8.85 -11.54 7.89
N ILE A 485 9.53 -11.09 8.96
CA ILE A 485 10.16 -11.97 9.95
C ILE A 485 9.12 -12.80 10.70
N ASP A 486 8.00 -12.21 11.08
CA ASP A 486 6.89 -12.92 11.70
C ASP A 486 6.30 -13.98 10.77
N GLY A 487 6.33 -13.74 9.46
CA GLY A 487 6.02 -14.75 8.46
C GLY A 487 6.93 -15.98 8.57
N LEU A 488 8.24 -15.78 8.80
CA LEU A 488 9.20 -16.87 8.99
C LEU A 488 9.01 -17.60 10.34
N ARG A 489 8.72 -16.85 11.42
CA ARG A 489 8.37 -17.46 12.71
C ARG A 489 7.16 -18.39 12.60
N ARG A 490 6.15 -18.00 11.85
CA ARG A 490 4.96 -18.83 11.58
C ARG A 490 5.29 -20.07 10.73
N LEU A 491 6.37 -20.06 9.94
CA LEU A 491 6.89 -21.24 9.25
C LEU A 491 7.70 -22.18 10.17
N GLY A 492 7.88 -21.83 11.44
CA GLY A 492 8.62 -22.63 12.41
C GLY A 492 10.11 -22.30 12.51
N VAL A 493 10.57 -21.19 11.93
CA VAL A 493 11.95 -20.73 12.08
C VAL A 493 12.16 -20.17 13.51
N THR A 494 13.16 -20.71 14.20
CA THR A 494 13.61 -20.22 15.53
C THR A 494 14.69 -19.16 15.34
N PHE A 495 14.65 -18.10 16.13
CA PHE A 495 15.65 -17.03 16.14
C PHE A 495 16.30 -16.92 17.51
N VAL A 496 17.64 -16.84 17.53
CA VAL A 496 18.47 -16.64 18.72
C VAL A 496 19.28 -15.36 18.48
N THR A 497 18.90 -14.28 19.15
CA THR A 497 19.61 -13.00 19.11
C THR A 497 20.78 -12.96 20.13
N ASP A 498 21.61 -11.94 20.06
CA ASP A 498 22.75 -11.71 20.95
C ASP A 498 23.75 -12.88 20.97
N CYS A 499 23.80 -13.63 19.87
CA CYS A 499 24.63 -14.82 19.72
C CYS A 499 25.66 -14.66 18.61
N VAL A 500 26.90 -14.36 18.96
CA VAL A 500 28.02 -14.19 18.02
C VAL A 500 28.66 -15.54 17.75
N VAL A 501 28.23 -16.19 16.66
CA VAL A 501 28.87 -17.45 16.20
C VAL A 501 30.34 -17.23 15.87
N GLY A 502 31.19 -18.11 16.36
CA GLY A 502 32.66 -17.96 16.35
C GLY A 502 33.22 -17.25 17.60
N LYS A 503 32.32 -16.85 18.57
CA LYS A 503 32.67 -16.28 19.85
C LYS A 503 31.79 -16.84 21.00
N THR A 504 30.46 -16.62 20.90
CA THR A 504 29.50 -17.13 21.92
C THR A 504 29.33 -18.63 21.79
N ILE A 505 29.25 -19.13 20.55
CA ILE A 505 29.17 -20.54 20.17
C ILE A 505 30.06 -20.76 18.93
N SER A 506 30.82 -21.82 18.87
CA SER A 506 31.64 -22.18 17.73
C SER A 506 30.85 -22.99 16.69
N ILE A 507 31.33 -23.05 15.46
CA ILE A 507 30.78 -23.94 14.42
C ILE A 507 30.82 -25.41 14.88
N ARG A 508 31.89 -25.81 15.58
CA ARG A 508 32.05 -27.15 16.11
C ARG A 508 30.97 -27.49 17.17
N GLU A 509 30.70 -26.58 18.08
CA GLU A 509 29.61 -26.77 19.07
C GLU A 509 28.23 -26.87 18.41
N LEU A 510 27.98 -26.14 17.32
CA LEU A 510 26.76 -26.33 16.53
C LEU A 510 26.66 -27.73 15.92
N GLU A 511 27.77 -28.28 15.41
CA GLU A 511 27.82 -29.65 14.92
C GLU A 511 27.62 -30.69 16.04
N GLU A 512 28.18 -30.44 17.24
CA GLU A 512 27.98 -31.24 18.46
C GLU A 512 26.52 -31.19 18.94
N ASP A 513 25.83 -30.06 18.75
CA ASP A 513 24.39 -29.87 19.02
C ASP A 513 23.46 -30.45 17.93
N ASP A 514 24.01 -31.30 17.06
CA ASP A 514 23.31 -32.06 16.03
C ASP A 514 22.80 -31.22 14.83
N PHE A 515 23.34 -30.00 14.61
CA PHE A 515 23.10 -29.28 13.37
C PHE A 515 23.86 -29.96 12.22
N LYS A 516 23.12 -30.48 11.23
CA LYS A 516 23.70 -31.27 10.12
C LYS A 516 24.20 -30.42 8.95
N GLY A 517 23.73 -29.17 8.86
CA GLY A 517 24.15 -28.21 7.87
C GLY A 517 24.19 -26.82 8.46
N ILE A 518 25.16 -26.00 8.02
CA ILE A 518 25.39 -24.65 8.55
C ILE A 518 25.47 -23.69 7.37
N PHE A 519 24.60 -22.69 7.34
CA PHE A 519 24.63 -21.62 6.33
C PHE A 519 25.17 -20.33 6.92
N VAL A 520 26.32 -19.85 6.42
CA VAL A 520 26.98 -18.63 6.86
C VAL A 520 26.54 -17.45 6.02
N ALA A 521 25.86 -16.48 6.64
CA ALA A 521 25.26 -15.29 6.03
C ALA A 521 25.56 -14.01 6.83
N THR A 522 26.77 -13.92 7.42
CA THR A 522 27.19 -12.83 8.32
C THR A 522 27.40 -11.48 7.61
N GLY A 523 27.24 -11.43 6.29
CA GLY A 523 27.29 -10.20 5.53
C GLY A 523 28.68 -9.55 5.44
N ALA A 524 28.69 -8.26 5.06
CA ALA A 524 29.86 -7.41 5.00
C ALA A 524 29.54 -6.12 5.76
N GLY A 525 29.91 -6.05 7.01
CA GLY A 525 29.63 -4.92 7.91
C GLY A 525 30.87 -4.16 8.35
N LEU A 526 32.09 -4.62 8.00
CA LEU A 526 33.32 -3.92 8.36
C LEU A 526 33.54 -2.73 7.42
N PRO A 527 33.42 -1.47 7.88
CA PRO A 527 33.54 -0.31 7.02
C PRO A 527 34.97 -0.15 6.49
N ASN A 528 35.09 0.26 5.24
CA ASN A 528 36.35 0.70 4.66
C ASN A 528 36.56 2.19 4.93
N PHE A 529 37.80 2.56 5.20
CA PHE A 529 38.25 3.94 5.32
C PHE A 529 39.19 4.29 4.18
N MET A 530 39.44 5.58 3.98
CA MET A 530 40.26 6.07 2.88
C MET A 530 41.75 6.05 3.20
N ASN A 531 42.11 5.93 4.47
CA ASN A 531 43.47 5.98 5.03
C ASN A 531 44.17 7.30 4.66
N ILE A 532 43.51 8.42 4.85
CA ILE A 532 43.99 9.78 4.64
C ILE A 532 44.24 10.50 5.97
N PRO A 533 45.11 11.53 6.00
CA PRO A 533 45.35 12.33 7.19
C PRO A 533 44.03 12.91 7.79
N GLY A 534 43.93 12.91 9.11
CA GLY A 534 42.80 13.45 9.85
C GLY A 534 41.58 12.55 9.89
N GLU A 535 41.57 11.36 9.34
CA GLU A 535 40.39 10.46 9.27
C GLU A 535 39.94 9.96 10.65
N ASN A 536 40.79 10.05 11.67
CA ASN A 536 40.45 9.72 13.07
C ASN A 536 39.99 10.93 13.90
N SER A 537 39.76 12.08 13.28
CA SER A 537 39.26 13.27 13.98
C SER A 537 37.82 13.07 14.47
N ASN A 538 37.48 13.73 15.58
CA ASN A 538 36.10 13.78 16.05
C ASN A 538 35.20 14.39 14.98
N GLY A 539 34.05 13.75 14.69
CA GLY A 539 33.14 14.16 13.61
C GLY A 539 33.39 13.48 12.29
N VAL A 540 34.45 12.65 12.16
CA VAL A 540 34.64 11.73 11.02
C VAL A 540 34.16 10.34 11.48
N MET A 541 33.18 9.78 10.79
CA MET A 541 32.62 8.45 11.11
C MET A 541 32.27 7.67 9.85
N SER A 542 32.17 6.35 9.96
CA SER A 542 31.66 5.53 8.88
C SER A 542 30.15 5.67 8.73
N SER A 543 29.63 5.45 7.53
CA SER A 543 28.19 5.37 7.28
C SER A 543 27.52 4.26 8.13
N ASN A 544 28.21 3.15 8.34
CA ASN A 544 27.70 2.07 9.17
C ASN A 544 27.53 2.53 10.64
N GLU A 545 28.52 3.22 11.21
CA GLU A 545 28.39 3.79 12.57
C GLU A 545 27.22 4.77 12.62
N TYR A 546 27.15 5.71 11.67
CA TYR A 546 26.13 6.74 11.63
C TYR A 546 24.73 6.15 11.53
N LEU A 547 24.50 5.27 10.54
CA LEU A 547 23.18 4.67 10.32
C LEU A 547 22.79 3.67 11.42
N THR A 548 23.74 2.89 11.97
CA THR A 548 23.45 1.97 13.06
C THR A 548 23.01 2.71 14.34
N ARG A 549 23.66 3.83 14.69
CA ARG A 549 23.22 4.66 15.81
C ARG A 549 21.78 5.13 15.64
N ILE A 550 21.40 5.50 14.43
CA ILE A 550 20.08 6.08 14.14
C ILE A 550 19.00 5.01 13.98
N ASN A 551 19.26 4.00 13.14
CA ASN A 551 18.24 3.02 12.76
C ASN A 551 18.07 1.89 13.78
N LEU A 552 19.18 1.42 14.39
CA LEU A 552 19.16 0.30 15.32
C LEU A 552 19.07 0.77 16.78
N MET A 553 19.78 1.87 17.12
CA MET A 553 19.86 2.39 18.48
C MET A 553 18.95 3.59 18.74
N ASP A 554 18.13 3.96 17.72
CA ASP A 554 17.18 5.08 17.78
C ASP A 554 17.77 6.40 18.29
N ALA A 555 19.05 6.67 17.99
CA ALA A 555 19.80 7.83 18.49
C ALA A 555 19.19 9.19 18.07
N SER A 556 18.26 9.20 17.14
CA SER A 556 17.51 10.39 16.73
C SER A 556 16.31 10.70 17.63
N ASN A 557 15.91 9.78 18.50
CA ASN A 557 14.88 9.96 19.49
C ASN A 557 15.46 10.68 20.72
N PRO A 558 14.87 11.79 21.17
CA PRO A 558 15.36 12.50 22.36
C PRO A 558 15.37 11.66 23.65
N GLU A 559 14.62 10.57 23.70
CA GLU A 559 14.55 9.65 24.85
C GLU A 559 15.60 8.53 24.76
N SER A 560 16.37 8.44 23.66
CA SER A 560 17.42 7.42 23.51
C SER A 560 18.67 7.80 24.26
N ASP A 561 19.25 6.83 24.99
CA ASP A 561 20.54 7.00 25.67
C ASP A 561 21.73 7.04 24.69
N THR A 562 21.52 6.65 23.42
CA THR A 562 22.57 6.64 22.42
C THR A 562 22.78 8.05 21.85
N PRO A 563 23.98 8.66 22.03
CA PRO A 563 24.22 10.00 21.51
C PRO A 563 24.38 10.03 20.00
N ILE A 564 23.88 11.09 19.37
CA ILE A 564 24.15 11.43 17.98
C ILE A 564 24.76 12.84 17.88
N MET A 565 25.73 12.99 17.00
CA MET A 565 26.39 14.29 16.79
C MET A 565 25.51 15.16 15.87
N SER A 566 25.23 16.37 16.29
CA SER A 566 24.59 17.40 15.45
C SER A 566 25.66 18.17 14.66
N ALA A 567 25.39 18.42 13.38
CA ALA A 567 26.27 19.16 12.49
C ALA A 567 25.47 20.03 11.53
N ARG A 568 26.01 21.23 11.18
CA ARG A 568 25.37 22.13 10.21
C ARG A 568 25.84 21.81 8.79
N ASN A 569 27.15 21.52 8.63
CA ASN A 569 27.78 21.27 7.34
C ASN A 569 28.26 19.81 7.31
N VAL A 570 27.55 18.95 6.58
CA VAL A 570 27.82 17.53 6.53
C VAL A 570 28.30 17.13 5.13
N MET A 571 29.46 16.50 5.08
CA MET A 571 29.97 15.86 3.88
C MET A 571 29.71 14.35 3.95
N VAL A 572 29.21 13.76 2.86
CA VAL A 572 29.13 12.29 2.70
C VAL A 572 30.05 11.87 1.57
N VAL A 573 30.95 10.93 1.84
CA VAL A 573 31.92 10.45 0.83
C VAL A 573 31.40 9.15 0.22
N GLY A 574 31.08 9.16 -1.06
CA GLY A 574 30.63 7.98 -1.78
C GLY A 574 29.44 8.21 -2.70
N GLY A 575 29.12 7.25 -3.56
CA GLY A 575 28.04 7.36 -4.54
C GLY A 575 27.09 6.14 -4.57
N GLY A 576 27.13 5.30 -3.52
CA GLY A 576 26.25 4.13 -3.36
C GLY A 576 24.96 4.44 -2.62
N ASN A 577 24.07 3.43 -2.49
CA ASN A 577 22.83 3.57 -1.73
C ASN A 577 23.07 4.01 -0.27
N THR A 578 24.11 3.48 0.38
CA THR A 578 24.48 3.86 1.75
C THR A 578 24.87 5.35 1.87
N ALA A 579 25.51 5.92 0.84
CA ALA A 579 25.76 7.36 0.80
C ALA A 579 24.48 8.16 0.65
N MET A 580 23.52 7.71 -0.19
CA MET A 580 22.21 8.34 -0.32
C MET A 580 21.44 8.27 1.00
N ASP A 581 21.44 7.12 1.66
CA ASP A 581 20.80 6.93 2.97
C ASP A 581 21.42 7.87 4.03
N SER A 582 22.76 7.97 4.08
CA SER A 582 23.45 8.82 5.04
C SER A 582 23.20 10.32 4.82
N CYS A 583 23.29 10.82 3.60
CA CYS A 583 23.08 12.25 3.32
C CYS A 583 21.64 12.68 3.54
N ARG A 584 20.67 11.84 3.14
CA ARG A 584 19.25 12.09 3.35
C ARG A 584 18.87 12.03 4.84
N THR A 585 19.51 11.14 5.60
CA THR A 585 19.37 11.09 7.06
C THR A 585 19.94 12.33 7.73
N ALA A 586 21.14 12.79 7.33
CA ALA A 586 21.75 14.00 7.87
C ALA A 586 20.84 15.24 7.64
N LYS A 587 20.24 15.34 6.45
CA LYS A 587 19.28 16.42 6.15
C LYS A 587 18.09 16.40 7.09
N ARG A 588 17.52 15.23 7.38
CA ARG A 588 16.39 15.03 8.31
C ARG A 588 16.73 15.30 9.77
N LEU A 589 18.00 15.16 10.15
CA LEU A 589 18.51 15.52 11.46
C LEU A 589 18.85 17.00 11.62
N GLY A 590 18.51 17.82 10.62
CA GLY A 590 18.61 19.27 10.71
C GLY A 590 19.92 19.87 10.18
N ALA A 591 20.72 19.11 9.45
CA ALA A 591 21.90 19.67 8.77
C ALA A 591 21.47 20.71 7.74
N GLU A 592 22.04 21.91 7.82
CA GLU A 592 21.73 23.02 6.91
C GLU A 592 22.27 22.73 5.51
N ASN A 593 23.56 22.40 5.43
CA ASN A 593 24.25 22.10 4.20
C ASN A 593 24.71 20.64 4.21
N VAL A 594 24.24 19.87 3.24
CA VAL A 594 24.66 18.48 3.03
C VAL A 594 25.14 18.34 1.61
N PHE A 595 26.36 17.82 1.44
CA PHE A 595 26.88 17.52 0.13
C PHE A 595 27.53 16.14 0.05
N ILE A 596 27.45 15.56 -1.15
CA ILE A 596 28.13 14.29 -1.48
C ILE A 596 29.43 14.60 -2.21
N ALA A 597 30.56 14.10 -1.69
CA ALA A 597 31.83 14.07 -2.43
C ALA A 597 31.99 12.71 -3.12
N TYR A 598 32.04 12.72 -4.45
CA TYR A 598 32.15 11.50 -5.24
C TYR A 598 33.24 11.62 -6.32
N ARG A 599 34.20 10.70 -6.32
CA ARG A 599 35.38 10.73 -7.18
C ARG A 599 35.14 10.48 -8.67
N ARG A 600 33.92 10.04 -9.05
CA ARG A 600 33.51 9.85 -10.46
C ARG A 600 32.35 10.79 -10.78
N SER A 601 31.82 10.73 -12.01
CA SER A 601 30.62 11.48 -12.37
C SER A 601 29.35 10.78 -11.87
N GLU A 602 28.24 11.47 -11.99
CA GLU A 602 26.94 10.93 -11.57
C GLU A 602 26.54 9.67 -12.36
N ALA A 603 26.94 9.59 -13.63
CA ALA A 603 26.64 8.44 -14.49
C ALA A 603 27.26 7.12 -13.95
N GLU A 604 28.38 7.20 -13.23
CA GLU A 604 29.04 6.06 -12.61
C GLU A 604 28.54 5.74 -11.19
N MET A 605 27.56 6.48 -10.67
CA MET A 605 27.01 6.22 -9.34
C MET A 605 26.32 4.84 -9.29
N PRO A 606 26.70 3.96 -8.34
CA PRO A 606 26.03 2.66 -8.19
C PRO A 606 24.69 2.74 -7.49
N ALA A 607 24.32 3.87 -6.88
CA ALA A 607 23.03 4.08 -6.21
C ALA A 607 21.84 3.87 -7.17
N ARG A 608 20.67 3.62 -6.62
CA ARG A 608 19.41 3.63 -7.36
C ARG A 608 19.13 5.02 -7.92
N ILE A 609 18.66 5.08 -9.15
CA ILE A 609 18.34 6.35 -9.84
C ILE A 609 17.30 7.14 -9.04
N GLU A 610 16.30 6.45 -8.48
CA GLU A 610 15.25 7.04 -7.63
C GLU A 610 15.84 7.71 -6.37
N GLU A 611 16.80 7.06 -5.70
CA GLU A 611 17.43 7.59 -4.49
C GLU A 611 18.30 8.83 -4.79
N VAL A 612 18.99 8.84 -5.92
CA VAL A 612 19.74 10.01 -6.40
C VAL A 612 18.80 11.18 -6.70
N LYS A 613 17.67 10.91 -7.37
CA LYS A 613 16.62 11.90 -7.63
C LYS A 613 16.09 12.48 -6.32
N HIS A 614 15.72 11.61 -5.36
CA HIS A 614 15.20 12.05 -4.07
C HIS A 614 16.18 12.91 -3.29
N ALA A 615 17.47 12.54 -3.27
CA ALA A 615 18.49 13.32 -2.60
C ALA A 615 18.63 14.74 -3.18
N LYS A 616 18.61 14.88 -4.50
CA LYS A 616 18.62 16.17 -5.18
C LYS A 616 17.39 17.04 -4.86
N GLU A 617 16.21 16.44 -4.91
CA GLU A 617 14.94 17.13 -4.61
C GLU A 617 14.88 17.58 -3.14
N GLU A 618 15.57 16.88 -2.23
CA GLU A 618 15.72 17.21 -0.82
C GLU A 618 16.81 18.28 -0.56
N GLY A 619 17.45 18.81 -1.63
CA GLY A 619 18.40 19.91 -1.56
C GLY A 619 19.83 19.52 -1.21
N ILE A 620 20.22 18.25 -1.45
CA ILE A 620 21.58 17.79 -1.26
C ILE A 620 22.45 18.17 -2.46
N GLU A 621 23.60 18.80 -2.21
CA GLU A 621 24.59 19.16 -3.22
C GLU A 621 25.38 17.92 -3.68
N PHE A 622 25.59 17.76 -4.99
CA PHE A 622 26.39 16.69 -5.56
C PHE A 622 27.72 17.25 -6.10
N LEU A 623 28.76 17.14 -5.28
CA LEU A 623 30.13 17.50 -5.66
C LEU A 623 30.81 16.27 -6.27
N THR A 624 30.50 16.03 -7.54
CA THR A 624 31.10 14.93 -8.32
C THR A 624 32.52 15.28 -8.78
N LEU A 625 33.32 14.28 -9.20
CA LEU A 625 34.70 14.42 -9.62
C LEU A 625 35.60 15.06 -8.54
N HIS A 626 35.30 14.77 -7.26
CA HIS A 626 36.09 15.22 -6.13
C HIS A 626 36.32 14.06 -5.15
N ASN A 627 37.58 13.95 -4.68
CA ASN A 627 37.99 12.92 -3.74
C ASN A 627 38.67 13.56 -2.52
N PRO A 628 38.22 13.26 -1.28
CA PRO A 628 38.89 13.72 -0.08
C PRO A 628 40.35 13.21 -0.02
N ILE A 629 41.27 14.07 0.38
CA ILE A 629 42.70 13.76 0.54
C ILE A 629 43.21 14.06 1.96
N GLU A 630 42.50 14.90 2.73
CA GLU A 630 42.85 15.26 4.10
C GLU A 630 41.65 15.85 4.83
N TYR A 631 41.46 15.49 6.08
CA TYR A 631 40.57 16.14 7.03
C TYR A 631 41.40 17.03 7.95
N ILE A 632 40.97 18.26 8.13
CA ILE A 632 41.62 19.23 9.03
C ILE A 632 40.77 19.35 10.28
N ALA A 633 41.39 19.15 11.45
CA ALA A 633 40.75 19.32 12.74
C ALA A 633 41.13 20.66 13.38
N ASP A 634 40.23 21.15 14.23
CA ASP A 634 40.48 22.30 15.09
C ASP A 634 41.41 21.92 16.31
N GLU A 635 41.64 22.87 17.18
CA GLU A 635 42.47 22.68 18.40
C GLU A 635 41.87 21.65 19.38
N ASN A 636 40.61 21.33 19.30
CA ASN A 636 39.91 20.33 20.10
C ASN A 636 39.86 18.94 19.42
N GLY A 637 40.49 18.78 18.26
CA GLY A 637 40.50 17.54 17.50
C GLY A 637 39.19 17.26 16.74
N LYS A 638 38.28 18.24 16.63
CA LYS A 638 37.07 18.12 15.86
C LYS A 638 37.30 18.54 14.40
N VAL A 639 36.80 17.78 13.46
CA VAL A 639 36.89 18.13 12.03
C VAL A 639 36.22 19.47 11.75
N CYS A 640 36.90 20.36 11.05
CA CYS A 640 36.42 21.68 10.69
C CYS A 640 36.54 21.97 9.19
N GLN A 641 37.44 21.28 8.46
CA GLN A 641 37.60 21.44 7.04
C GLN A 641 38.02 20.12 6.38
N VAL A 642 37.81 20.03 5.06
CA VAL A 642 38.28 18.95 4.20
C VAL A 642 38.97 19.51 2.97
N ARG A 643 40.11 18.89 2.59
CA ARG A 643 40.74 19.14 1.30
C ARG A 643 40.29 18.09 0.30
N LEU A 644 39.87 18.53 -0.87
CA LEU A 644 39.28 17.72 -1.92
C LEU A 644 40.11 17.88 -3.18
N GLN A 645 40.65 16.76 -3.69
CA GLN A 645 41.30 16.68 -4.98
C GLN A 645 40.29 16.61 -6.10
N GLN A 646 40.36 17.50 -7.08
CA GLN A 646 39.55 17.42 -8.30
C GLN A 646 40.03 16.26 -9.19
N MET A 647 39.07 15.54 -9.78
CA MET A 647 39.33 14.36 -10.59
C MET A 647 38.82 14.56 -12.01
N GLU A 648 39.37 13.82 -12.95
CA GLU A 648 38.82 13.59 -14.28
C GLU A 648 38.56 12.09 -14.52
N LEU A 649 37.82 11.78 -15.58
CA LEU A 649 37.47 10.40 -15.92
C LEU A 649 38.43 9.86 -17.00
N GLY A 650 39.25 8.88 -16.63
CA GLY A 650 40.07 8.10 -17.50
C GLY A 650 39.37 6.90 -18.15
N GLU A 651 40.15 5.87 -18.50
CA GLU A 651 39.62 4.65 -19.13
C GLU A 651 38.71 3.83 -18.15
N PRO A 652 37.79 3.02 -18.69
CA PRO A 652 36.98 2.12 -17.88
C PRO A 652 37.80 1.09 -17.09
N ASP A 653 37.40 0.84 -15.83
CA ASP A 653 37.95 -0.23 -14.98
C ASP A 653 37.33 -1.60 -15.31
N GLU A 654 37.76 -2.67 -14.61
CA GLU A 654 37.23 -4.04 -14.76
C GLU A 654 35.72 -4.13 -14.60
N SER A 655 35.08 -3.16 -13.95
CA SER A 655 33.60 -3.09 -13.76
C SER A 655 32.89 -2.33 -14.89
N GLY A 656 33.63 -1.84 -15.88
CA GLY A 656 33.14 -1.03 -16.99
C GLY A 656 32.87 0.44 -16.63
N ARG A 657 33.24 0.90 -15.41
CA ARG A 657 33.10 2.29 -14.98
C ARG A 657 34.41 3.03 -15.22
N ARG A 658 34.33 4.27 -15.68
CA ARG A 658 35.49 5.11 -15.94
C ARG A 658 36.28 5.36 -14.66
N SER A 659 37.62 5.18 -14.74
CA SER A 659 38.53 5.33 -13.61
C SER A 659 38.73 6.81 -13.26
N PRO A 660 38.73 7.19 -11.97
CA PRO A 660 39.00 8.57 -11.56
C PRO A 660 40.49 8.82 -11.57
N VAL A 661 40.93 9.89 -12.24
CA VAL A 661 42.33 10.33 -12.34
C VAL A 661 42.45 11.70 -11.67
N PRO A 662 43.39 11.94 -10.76
CA PRO A 662 43.59 13.25 -10.15
C PRO A 662 44.12 14.28 -11.15
N ILE A 663 43.61 15.51 -11.07
CA ILE A 663 44.12 16.66 -11.81
C ILE A 663 45.19 17.33 -10.95
N ASP A 664 46.43 17.36 -11.39
CA ASP A 664 47.53 17.89 -10.61
C ASP A 664 47.30 19.33 -10.14
N GLY A 665 47.49 19.57 -8.84
CA GLY A 665 47.37 20.87 -8.22
C GLY A 665 45.93 21.41 -8.06
N ALA A 666 44.92 20.72 -8.60
CA ALA A 666 43.53 21.15 -8.49
C ALA A 666 42.92 20.67 -7.15
N ILE A 667 43.17 21.40 -6.09
CA ILE A 667 42.67 21.11 -4.73
C ILE A 667 41.80 22.25 -4.28
N ILE A 668 40.63 21.90 -3.70
CA ILE A 668 39.72 22.84 -3.04
C ILE A 668 39.61 22.50 -1.55
N THR A 669 39.30 23.48 -0.74
CA THR A 669 39.01 23.31 0.70
C THR A 669 37.55 23.71 0.98
N ARG A 670 36.87 22.91 1.76
CA ARG A 670 35.47 23.15 2.18
C ARG A 670 35.36 23.04 3.70
N ASP A 671 34.60 23.93 4.30
CA ASP A 671 34.25 23.86 5.72
C ASP A 671 33.23 22.75 5.94
N ILE A 672 33.47 21.94 6.97
CA ILE A 672 32.57 20.85 7.41
C ILE A 672 32.58 20.73 8.92
N ASP A 673 31.49 20.26 9.49
CA ASP A 673 31.38 19.93 10.92
C ASP A 673 31.35 18.41 11.15
N MET A 674 31.08 17.67 10.09
CA MET A 674 30.99 16.20 10.08
C MET A 674 31.33 15.64 8.71
N ALA A 675 32.04 14.51 8.69
CA ALA A 675 32.26 13.70 7.51
C ALA A 675 31.75 12.25 7.71
N ILE A 676 30.94 11.75 6.79
CA ILE A 676 30.40 10.38 6.81
C ILE A 676 31.03 9.61 5.62
N VAL A 677 31.84 8.59 5.96
CA VAL A 677 32.60 7.81 4.99
C VAL A 677 31.77 6.61 4.54
N ALA A 678 31.34 6.59 3.25
CA ALA A 678 30.50 5.56 2.62
C ALA A 678 31.19 4.93 1.41
N VAL A 679 32.48 4.55 1.54
CA VAL A 679 33.32 4.04 0.44
C VAL A 679 33.31 2.51 0.31
N GLY A 680 32.33 1.87 0.90
CA GLY A 680 32.09 0.42 0.84
C GLY A 680 32.45 -0.29 2.12
N VAL A 681 32.20 -1.60 2.12
CA VAL A 681 32.35 -2.49 3.28
C VAL A 681 33.14 -3.74 2.91
N SER A 682 33.69 -4.40 3.91
CA SER A 682 34.40 -5.67 3.81
C SER A 682 33.68 -6.76 4.61
N PRO A 683 33.87 -8.06 4.25
CA PRO A 683 33.29 -9.18 4.97
C PRO A 683 33.66 -9.18 6.45
N ASN A 684 32.71 -9.62 7.30
CA ASN A 684 32.95 -9.80 8.71
C ASN A 684 33.94 -10.95 8.95
N PRO A 685 35.08 -10.73 9.64
CA PRO A 685 36.14 -11.73 9.74
C PRO A 685 35.93 -12.74 10.88
N ILE A 686 34.90 -12.60 11.73
CA ILE A 686 34.75 -13.43 12.94
C ILE A 686 34.59 -14.90 12.59
N VAL A 687 33.57 -15.25 11.82
CA VAL A 687 33.33 -16.66 11.40
C VAL A 687 34.46 -17.19 10.53
N PRO A 688 34.91 -16.49 9.46
CA PRO A 688 36.04 -16.96 8.68
C PRO A 688 37.33 -17.28 9.45
N LYS A 689 37.61 -16.50 10.51
CA LYS A 689 38.81 -16.72 11.35
C LYS A 689 38.62 -17.78 12.42
N SER A 690 37.38 -18.13 12.77
CA SER A 690 37.08 -19.12 13.82
C SER A 690 37.02 -20.56 13.29
N VAL A 691 37.00 -20.74 11.97
CA VAL A 691 36.89 -22.05 11.33
C VAL A 691 38.23 -22.42 10.68
N GLU A 692 38.91 -23.40 11.25
CA GLU A 692 40.20 -23.87 10.73
C GLU A 692 40.03 -24.52 9.35
N GLY A 693 40.92 -24.17 8.42
CA GLY A 693 40.90 -24.74 7.07
C GLY A 693 39.81 -24.21 6.13
N LEU A 694 38.99 -23.27 6.54
CA LEU A 694 37.99 -22.66 5.67
C LEU A 694 38.69 -21.83 4.55
N ALA A 695 38.39 -22.15 3.28
CA ALA A 695 38.98 -21.46 2.15
C ALA A 695 38.38 -20.05 1.99
N LEU A 696 39.26 -19.06 1.84
CA LEU A 696 38.92 -17.66 1.62
C LEU A 696 39.31 -17.20 0.21
N GLY A 697 38.45 -16.38 -0.38
CA GLY A 697 38.65 -15.72 -1.65
C GLY A 697 39.28 -14.33 -1.52
N ARG A 698 39.23 -13.53 -2.58
CA ARG A 698 39.66 -12.13 -2.57
C ARG A 698 38.92 -11.33 -1.50
N LYS A 699 39.62 -10.44 -0.79
CA LYS A 699 39.08 -9.57 0.26
C LYS A 699 38.49 -10.32 1.44
N ASN A 700 38.98 -11.52 1.75
CA ASN A 700 38.53 -12.37 2.86
C ASN A 700 37.05 -12.80 2.78
N THR A 701 36.49 -12.88 1.59
CA THR A 701 35.19 -13.53 1.37
C THR A 701 35.32 -15.05 1.55
N ILE A 702 34.23 -15.72 1.96
CA ILE A 702 34.22 -17.19 1.96
C ILE A 702 34.19 -17.70 0.52
N ALA A 703 35.11 -18.60 0.18
CA ALA A 703 35.14 -19.24 -1.14
C ALA A 703 34.10 -20.36 -1.19
N VAL A 704 33.22 -20.31 -2.19
CA VAL A 704 32.17 -21.32 -2.43
C VAL A 704 32.17 -21.75 -3.88
N ASN A 705 31.65 -22.96 -4.12
CA ASN A 705 31.37 -23.48 -5.46
C ASN A 705 30.03 -22.92 -6.01
N ASP A 706 29.63 -23.36 -7.21
CA ASP A 706 28.37 -22.94 -7.84
C ASP A 706 27.11 -23.33 -7.04
N HIS A 707 27.24 -24.28 -6.11
CA HIS A 707 26.20 -24.74 -5.18
C HIS A 707 26.22 -24.01 -3.84
N MET A 708 26.94 -22.91 -3.71
CA MET A 708 27.12 -22.13 -2.48
C MET A 708 27.75 -22.93 -1.32
N GLN A 709 28.38 -24.08 -1.58
CA GLN A 709 29.07 -24.92 -0.60
C GLN A 709 30.56 -24.53 -0.53
N SER A 710 31.09 -24.43 0.68
CA SER A 710 32.51 -24.20 0.91
C SER A 710 33.33 -25.48 0.69
N ASN A 711 34.65 -25.39 0.94
CA ASN A 711 35.52 -26.57 0.95
C ASN A 711 35.25 -27.50 2.16
N ILE A 712 34.48 -27.05 3.18
CA ILE A 712 34.02 -27.88 4.30
C ILE A 712 32.60 -28.33 4.00
N PRO A 713 32.33 -29.64 3.87
CA PRO A 713 31.06 -30.14 3.35
C PRO A 713 29.79 -29.71 4.09
N THR A 714 29.88 -29.49 5.40
CA THR A 714 28.77 -29.07 6.28
C THR A 714 28.46 -27.57 6.17
N ILE A 715 29.41 -26.77 5.61
CA ILE A 715 29.33 -25.32 5.59
C ILE A 715 29.00 -24.80 4.19
N PHE A 716 27.87 -24.09 4.10
CA PHE A 716 27.44 -23.31 2.96
C PHE A 716 27.52 -21.83 3.30
N ALA A 717 27.67 -20.95 2.33
CA ALA A 717 27.70 -19.51 2.54
C ALA A 717 27.05 -18.74 1.41
N GLY A 718 26.50 -17.54 1.69
CA GLY A 718 25.86 -16.71 0.67
C GLY A 718 25.64 -15.26 1.14
N GLY A 719 25.30 -14.40 0.19
CA GLY A 719 25.20 -12.96 0.42
C GLY A 719 26.55 -12.25 0.47
N ASP A 720 26.63 -11.15 1.19
CA ASP A 720 27.81 -10.26 1.14
C ASP A 720 29.07 -10.90 1.73
N ILE A 721 28.96 -11.90 2.58
CA ILE A 721 30.14 -12.66 3.07
C ILE A 721 30.87 -13.41 1.93
N VAL A 722 30.16 -13.71 0.83
CA VAL A 722 30.69 -14.33 -0.38
C VAL A 722 30.98 -13.29 -1.46
N ARG A 723 30.08 -12.29 -1.63
CA ARG A 723 30.15 -11.33 -2.74
C ARG A 723 30.94 -10.06 -2.42
N GLY A 724 31.13 -9.73 -1.13
CA GLY A 724 31.83 -8.52 -0.70
C GLY A 724 31.01 -7.24 -0.74
N GLY A 725 29.71 -7.34 -0.83
CA GLY A 725 28.74 -6.24 -0.91
C GLY A 725 27.89 -6.33 -2.17
N ALA A 726 26.59 -6.53 -1.99
CA ALA A 726 25.64 -6.73 -3.07
C ALA A 726 24.28 -6.08 -2.77
N THR A 727 23.25 -6.49 -3.47
CA THR A 727 21.87 -6.04 -3.21
C THR A 727 21.11 -7.08 -2.39
N VAL A 728 20.06 -6.62 -1.70
CA VAL A 728 19.17 -7.48 -0.90
C VAL A 728 18.72 -8.71 -1.70
N ILE A 729 18.23 -8.51 -2.91
CA ILE A 729 17.69 -9.61 -3.73
C ILE A 729 18.79 -10.57 -4.24
N LEU A 730 20.00 -10.10 -4.49
CA LEU A 730 21.13 -10.98 -4.85
C LEU A 730 21.52 -11.86 -3.67
N ALA A 731 21.55 -11.30 -2.46
CA ALA A 731 21.79 -12.07 -1.24
C ALA A 731 20.69 -13.12 -0.99
N MET A 732 19.41 -12.75 -1.21
CA MET A 732 18.31 -13.70 -1.17
C MET A 732 18.46 -14.83 -2.19
N GLY A 733 18.88 -14.51 -3.42
CA GLY A 733 19.14 -15.49 -4.47
C GLY A 733 20.24 -16.50 -4.08
N ASP A 734 21.29 -16.05 -3.37
CA ASP A 734 22.32 -16.94 -2.83
C ASP A 734 21.73 -17.88 -1.75
N GLY A 735 20.94 -17.34 -0.83
CA GLY A 735 20.24 -18.11 0.18
C GLY A 735 19.38 -19.22 -0.41
N ARG A 736 18.60 -18.92 -1.45
CA ARG A 736 17.78 -19.89 -2.17
C ARG A 736 18.59 -21.01 -2.82
N ARG A 737 19.70 -20.65 -3.52
CA ARG A 737 20.59 -21.63 -4.14
C ARG A 737 21.23 -22.52 -3.10
N ALA A 738 21.71 -21.93 -2.00
CA ALA A 738 22.26 -22.68 -0.89
C ALA A 738 21.24 -23.63 -0.24
N ALA A 739 19.98 -23.19 -0.08
CA ALA A 739 18.91 -24.04 0.48
C ALA A 739 18.63 -25.27 -0.41
N SER A 740 18.50 -25.06 -1.72
CA SER A 740 18.32 -26.18 -2.67
C SER A 740 19.51 -27.14 -2.63
N ALA A 741 20.71 -26.62 -2.67
CA ALA A 741 21.93 -27.44 -2.68
C ALA A 741 22.16 -28.17 -1.34
N MET A 742 21.89 -27.52 -0.20
CA MET A 742 21.98 -28.20 1.10
C MET A 742 20.93 -29.29 1.25
N HIS A 743 19.70 -29.05 0.78
CA HIS A 743 18.66 -30.09 0.77
C HIS A 743 19.09 -31.32 -0.03
N GLU A 744 19.61 -31.15 -1.24
CA GLU A 744 20.13 -32.23 -2.06
C GLU A 744 21.28 -32.95 -1.35
N TRP A 745 22.22 -32.21 -0.75
CA TRP A 745 23.35 -32.79 -0.04
C TRP A 745 22.92 -33.59 1.19
N LEU A 746 22.03 -33.05 2.06
CA LEU A 746 21.51 -33.74 3.24
C LEU A 746 20.79 -35.06 2.87
N ASN A 747 20.02 -35.07 1.79
CA ASN A 747 19.36 -36.31 1.30
C ASN A 747 20.38 -37.39 0.89
N THR A 748 21.53 -36.99 0.34
CA THR A 748 22.59 -37.98 0.01
C THR A 748 23.30 -38.54 1.25
N GLN A 749 23.31 -37.82 2.39
CA GLN A 749 23.87 -38.32 3.65
C GLN A 749 22.93 -39.25 4.38
N THR A 750 21.61 -39.06 4.28
CA THR A 750 20.60 -39.92 4.89
C THR A 750 20.40 -41.24 4.12
N ALA A 751 20.83 -41.31 2.86
CA ALA A 751 20.77 -42.52 2.02
C ALA A 751 21.99 -43.44 2.19
N LYS A 752 23.01 -43.02 2.91
CA LYS A 752 24.18 -43.83 3.29
C LYS A 752 24.05 -44.35 4.73
#